data_314a83d4da10b6bc3f56c7f6f817cbc4
#
_entry.id   314a83d4da10b6bc3f56c7f6f817cbc4
#
_cell.length_a   1.000
_cell.length_b   1.000
_cell.length_c   1.000
_cell.angle_alpha   90.00
_cell.angle_beta   90.00
_cell.angle_gamma   90.00
#
_symmetry.space_group_name_H-M   'P 1'
#
loop_
_entity.id
_entity.type
_entity.pdbx_description
1 polymer ?
#
loop_
_entity_poly.entity_id
_entity_poly.type
_entity_poly.pdbx_seq_one_letter_code
_entity_poly.pdbx_strand_id
1 'polypeptide(L)'
;MTTRKNKTNLNVTKKCYNAVRPNQKQLKVYCREHANTFNQFEKDYEEKFKDNLTKHHESAEKELIKLFKTPFTPTKYKPQDDYYTYINYQWLSDKTKEIKSKLKYYVQVDSFRVTQEKVYYELIDIVKEHIKTNKSPQAKAIKNVYESLYNLDDKSAEKYVQYYVDLTDQRIASGDIYDILGGMNKNEIISWGCPIVWTVMKDEKNVKYYRSTISAPQLTIYDYEIYIEDAEADQNTKKYKKEFKQKYLEFITKMFELCLGKDNGLKATDVWDCEYELLSALGCDTIKTDDLDGYNVVTKQEALSKYNFDWEKLAKKIGYKTVPNTFICSSTNYLKCIMETLLTDDAWKSDKWRSYYLYINFRQLMRFHSKWRIDYFEFHGKFIKGQPVPYPQDIYPVFGLSLCFNTFLTNEYIDRNKKQQYIDYTHNMAADLLTIYKRIIKRNTWLSPKTKKYALLKLENINLVVGSPKLLREDPILDYSNKEAYQNMRLIAYWRTKRMIELDGTSSEVDIPTIDWEELKMVGKQSYIVNAYYTPTENSIYVPLAYLQKPFIDLDERGIEYNLAHIGYTLGHEMSHCLDDLGSKYNEKGNLHNWWTKHDRNKFNVKVKNVIKQYEQFAGYDGIKMDASLSTGENLADISGLAICEEYLKDFQDNNDDIVPIKALSFHAFFVYLAIQARQKIFDEAVKAQLKTNPHPMDKYRTNCPLARLELFRSLYNIKKKDKMFWASTDTIW
;
A
#
# COMPACT_ATOMS: atom_id res chain seq x y z
N MET A 1 20.02 -41.93 -9.36
CA MET A 1 20.45 -41.07 -8.24
C MET A 1 19.39 -40.05 -7.82
N THR A 2 18.62 -39.45 -8.71
CA THR A 2 17.56 -38.46 -8.44
C THR A 2 16.40 -38.97 -7.57
N THR A 3 15.98 -40.21 -7.73
CA THR A 3 14.86 -40.79 -6.97
C THR A 3 15.16 -41.05 -5.50
N ARG A 4 16.41 -41.26 -5.13
CA ARG A 4 16.80 -41.51 -3.73
C ARG A 4 16.91 -40.20 -2.94
N LYS A 5 17.38 -39.13 -3.58
CA LYS A 5 17.41 -37.76 -2.95
C LYS A 5 16.01 -37.23 -2.65
N ASN A 6 15.07 -37.37 -3.61
CA ASN A 6 13.71 -36.92 -3.39
C ASN A 6 12.97 -37.65 -2.24
N LYS A 7 13.29 -38.95 -2.03
CA LYS A 7 12.72 -39.69 -0.87
C LYS A 7 13.26 -39.17 0.47
N THR A 8 14.54 -38.81 0.51
CA THR A 8 15.17 -38.27 1.72
C THR A 8 14.61 -36.90 2.08
N ASN A 9 14.43 -36.03 1.08
CA ASN A 9 13.82 -34.72 1.24
C ASN A 9 12.39 -34.77 1.78
N LEU A 10 11.57 -35.64 1.21
CA LEU A 10 10.20 -35.84 1.68
C LEU A 10 10.15 -36.29 3.15
N ASN A 11 11.10 -37.08 3.60
CA ASN A 11 11.16 -37.53 4.99
C ASN A 11 11.63 -36.42 5.94
N VAL A 12 12.58 -35.59 5.52
CA VAL A 12 13.05 -34.44 6.29
C VAL A 12 11.96 -33.39 6.38
N THR A 13 11.31 -33.08 5.26
CA THR A 13 10.18 -32.15 5.22
C THR A 13 9.04 -32.60 6.16
N LYS A 14 8.68 -33.91 6.14
CA LYS A 14 7.68 -34.45 7.06
C LYS A 14 8.09 -34.31 8.52
N LYS A 15 9.37 -34.51 8.84
CA LYS A 15 9.87 -34.34 10.22
C LYS A 15 9.88 -32.87 10.64
N CYS A 16 10.27 -31.94 9.76
CA CYS A 16 10.18 -30.51 10.02
C CYS A 16 8.74 -30.08 10.31
N TYR A 17 7.76 -30.62 9.59
CA TYR A 17 6.35 -30.33 9.81
C TYR A 17 5.79 -30.89 11.12
N ASN A 18 6.29 -32.03 11.60
CA ASN A 18 5.73 -32.74 12.74
C ASN A 18 6.46 -32.44 14.05
N ALA A 19 7.68 -31.96 13.99
CA ALA A 19 8.48 -31.59 15.14
C ALA A 19 8.18 -30.15 15.58
N VAL A 20 8.20 -29.89 16.88
CA VAL A 20 8.12 -28.52 17.40
C VAL A 20 9.35 -27.72 16.94
N ARG A 21 10.52 -28.40 16.90
CA ARG A 21 11.73 -27.92 16.24
C ARG A 21 12.40 -29.10 15.55
N PRO A 22 12.82 -28.97 14.27
CA PRO A 22 13.68 -29.96 13.69
C PRO A 22 15.04 -29.94 14.39
N ASN A 23 15.68 -31.09 14.54
CA ASN A 23 17.06 -31.09 15.01
C ASN A 23 17.99 -30.55 13.93
N GLN A 24 19.15 -30.10 14.33
CA GLN A 24 20.19 -29.51 13.51
C GLN A 24 20.44 -30.27 12.18
N LYS A 25 20.65 -31.58 12.29
CA LYS A 25 20.93 -32.45 11.14
C LYS A 25 19.76 -32.52 10.16
N GLN A 26 18.53 -32.46 10.65
CA GLN A 26 17.33 -32.53 9.83
C GLN A 26 17.10 -31.25 9.04
N LEU A 27 17.29 -30.08 9.64
CA LEU A 27 17.12 -28.80 8.96
C LEU A 27 18.26 -28.55 7.97
N LYS A 28 19.50 -28.93 8.31
CA LYS A 28 20.66 -28.85 7.41
C LYS A 28 20.45 -29.70 6.16
N VAL A 29 19.91 -30.92 6.30
CA VAL A 29 19.55 -31.78 5.17
C VAL A 29 18.36 -31.17 4.39
N TYR A 30 17.38 -30.66 5.07
CA TYR A 30 16.23 -29.98 4.46
C TYR A 30 16.66 -28.76 3.65
N CYS A 31 17.44 -27.86 4.23
CA CYS A 31 17.95 -26.67 3.55
C CYS A 31 18.83 -27.03 2.35
N ARG A 32 19.67 -28.07 2.45
CA ARG A 32 20.52 -28.53 1.34
C ARG A 32 19.79 -29.19 0.20
N GLU A 33 18.69 -29.85 0.48
CA GLU A 33 17.99 -30.66 -0.50
C GLU A 33 16.73 -30.01 -1.06
N HIS A 34 16.22 -28.98 -0.41
CA HIS A 34 14.93 -28.40 -0.78
C HIS A 34 15.00 -27.38 -1.93
N ALA A 35 16.18 -26.89 -2.21
CA ALA A 35 16.39 -26.02 -3.35
C ALA A 35 17.65 -26.44 -4.10
N ASN A 36 17.51 -26.80 -5.37
CA ASN A 36 18.68 -26.89 -6.26
C ASN A 36 19.45 -25.56 -6.30
N THR A 37 18.75 -24.45 -6.12
CA THR A 37 19.28 -23.09 -5.99
C THR A 37 19.84 -22.81 -4.59
N PHE A 38 19.26 -23.36 -3.53
CA PHE A 38 19.80 -23.22 -2.18
C PHE A 38 21.11 -24.01 -2.00
N ASN A 39 21.24 -25.16 -2.63
CA ASN A 39 22.51 -25.89 -2.67
C ASN A 39 23.61 -25.10 -3.38
N GLN A 40 23.29 -24.37 -4.42
CA GLN A 40 24.26 -23.51 -5.10
C GLN A 40 24.56 -22.28 -4.22
N PHE A 41 23.54 -21.70 -3.60
CA PHE A 41 23.69 -20.61 -2.65
C PHE A 41 24.49 -21.04 -1.41
N GLU A 42 24.23 -22.22 -0.85
CA GLU A 42 24.96 -22.75 0.32
C GLU A 42 26.43 -23.03 -0.05
N LYS A 43 26.70 -23.55 -1.26
CA LYS A 43 28.07 -23.67 -1.79
C LYS A 43 28.73 -22.30 -2.02
N ASP A 44 28.02 -21.40 -2.67
CA ASP A 44 28.51 -20.05 -2.91
C ASP A 44 28.65 -19.29 -1.58
N TYR A 45 27.81 -19.59 -0.59
CA TYR A 45 27.90 -19.09 0.77
C TYR A 45 29.09 -19.73 1.50
N GLU A 46 29.25 -21.06 1.45
CA GLU A 46 30.41 -21.75 2.01
C GLU A 46 31.73 -21.33 1.34
N GLU A 47 31.75 -21.16 0.02
CA GLU A 47 32.96 -20.75 -0.73
C GLU A 47 33.27 -19.25 -0.60
N LYS A 48 32.26 -18.36 -0.75
CA LYS A 48 32.44 -16.91 -0.66
C LYS A 48 32.47 -16.40 0.77
N PHE A 49 31.77 -17.05 1.68
CA PHE A 49 31.62 -16.60 3.04
C PHE A 49 32.50 -17.34 4.04
N LYS A 50 33.11 -18.47 3.66
CA LYS A 50 34.12 -19.10 4.50
C LYS A 50 35.28 -18.14 4.79
N ASP A 51 35.69 -17.36 3.81
CA ASP A 51 36.67 -16.28 3.97
C ASP A 51 36.05 -14.96 4.43
N ASN A 52 34.76 -14.72 4.22
CA ASN A 52 34.06 -13.49 4.58
C ASN A 52 33.25 -13.61 5.89
N LEU A 53 32.99 -14.81 6.40
CA LEU A 53 32.31 -15.00 7.68
C LEU A 53 33.03 -14.27 8.82
N THR A 54 34.37 -14.32 8.84
CA THR A 54 35.18 -13.59 9.81
C THR A 54 35.02 -12.07 9.59
N LYS A 55 35.07 -11.62 8.35
CA LYS A 55 34.84 -10.19 7.99
C LYS A 55 33.41 -9.75 8.28
N HIS A 56 32.46 -10.64 8.11
CA HIS A 56 31.06 -10.37 8.39
C HIS A 56 30.79 -10.25 9.89
N HIS A 57 31.32 -11.13 10.72
CA HIS A 57 31.30 -11.00 12.18
C HIS A 57 32.01 -9.73 12.64
N GLU A 58 33.17 -9.42 12.06
CA GLU A 58 33.88 -8.18 12.33
C GLU A 58 33.08 -6.94 11.88
N SER A 59 32.33 -7.01 10.78
CA SER A 59 31.50 -5.90 10.28
C SER A 59 30.28 -5.69 11.19
N ALA A 60 29.56 -6.76 11.54
CA ALA A 60 28.44 -6.70 12.46
C ALA A 60 28.90 -6.26 13.86
N GLU A 61 30.03 -6.80 14.34
CA GLU A 61 30.64 -6.40 15.60
C GLU A 61 31.11 -4.97 15.57
N LYS A 62 31.72 -4.49 14.48
CA LYS A 62 32.13 -3.09 14.29
C LYS A 62 30.92 -2.15 14.25
N GLU A 63 29.83 -2.53 13.60
CA GLU A 63 28.58 -1.75 13.64
C GLU A 63 27.96 -1.74 15.01
N LEU A 64 27.88 -2.88 15.69
CA LEU A 64 27.42 -2.96 17.06
C LEU A 64 28.30 -2.16 18.00
N ILE A 65 29.63 -2.30 17.89
CA ILE A 65 30.59 -1.50 18.65
C ILE A 65 30.44 -0.01 18.36
N LYS A 66 30.24 0.38 17.09
CA LYS A 66 30.00 1.76 16.69
C LYS A 66 28.67 2.28 17.25
N LEU A 67 27.62 1.46 17.22
CA LEU A 67 26.32 1.78 17.80
C LEU A 67 26.37 1.90 19.32
N PHE A 68 27.14 1.05 20.02
CA PHE A 68 27.23 1.01 21.48
C PHE A 68 28.38 1.85 22.07
N LYS A 69 29.42 2.15 21.28
CA LYS A 69 30.56 3.03 21.72
C LYS A 69 30.39 4.49 21.26
N THR A 70 29.55 4.78 20.27
CA THR A 70 29.18 6.17 20.01
C THR A 70 28.51 6.71 21.27
N PRO A 71 28.79 7.93 21.72
CA PRO A 71 28.25 8.39 22.98
C PRO A 71 26.73 8.50 22.93
N PHE A 72 26.09 7.35 23.08
CA PHE A 72 24.77 7.34 23.65
C PHE A 72 24.93 8.08 24.96
N THR A 73 24.19 9.12 25.15
CA THR A 73 24.04 9.64 26.49
C THR A 73 23.26 8.56 27.25
N PRO A 74 23.92 7.66 28.00
CA PRO A 74 23.30 6.43 28.53
C PRO A 74 22.16 6.70 29.51
N THR A 75 22.02 7.97 29.89
CA THR A 75 21.00 8.45 30.83
C THR A 75 19.68 8.81 30.19
N LYS A 76 19.59 9.01 28.86
CA LYS A 76 18.39 9.53 28.20
C LYS A 76 17.54 8.44 27.54
N TYR A 77 18.14 7.45 26.91
CA TYR A 77 17.45 6.35 26.23
C TYR A 77 17.97 5.01 26.70
N LYS A 78 17.05 4.15 27.13
CA LYS A 78 17.35 2.79 27.56
C LYS A 78 16.61 1.81 26.66
N PRO A 79 17.22 0.65 26.31
CA PRO A 79 16.54 -0.35 25.50
C PRO A 79 15.27 -0.90 26.17
N GLN A 80 15.16 -0.78 27.51
CA GLN A 80 14.00 -1.18 28.30
C GLN A 80 12.82 -0.21 28.18
N ASP A 81 13.08 1.06 27.81
CA ASP A 81 12.04 2.07 27.70
C ASP A 81 11.65 2.35 26.25
N ASP A 82 12.62 2.38 25.33
CA ASP A 82 12.41 2.66 23.92
C ASP A 82 13.57 2.10 23.09
N TYR A 83 13.43 0.88 22.62
CA TYR A 83 14.48 0.21 21.87
C TYR A 83 14.75 0.85 20.51
N TYR A 84 13.71 1.25 19.81
CA TYR A 84 13.85 1.92 18.50
C TYR A 84 14.70 3.18 18.61
N THR A 85 14.36 4.07 19.54
CA THR A 85 15.12 5.31 19.72
C THR A 85 16.51 5.05 20.28
N TYR A 86 16.66 4.07 21.17
CA TYR A 86 17.97 3.66 21.70
C TYR A 86 18.94 3.30 20.56
N ILE A 87 18.52 2.51 19.60
CA ILE A 87 19.35 2.12 18.44
C ILE A 87 19.54 3.29 17.46
N ASN A 88 18.50 4.07 17.21
CA ASN A 88 18.46 5.03 16.10
C ASN A 88 18.74 6.48 16.52
N TYR A 89 19.02 6.73 17.79
CA TYR A 89 19.13 8.09 18.31
C TYR A 89 20.07 8.99 17.51
N GLN A 90 21.28 8.54 17.20
CA GLN A 90 22.26 9.32 16.46
C GLN A 90 21.75 9.65 15.05
N TRP A 91 21.23 8.62 14.35
CA TRP A 91 20.67 8.80 13.01
C TRP A 91 19.48 9.79 13.02
N LEU A 92 18.57 9.66 13.99
CA LEU A 92 17.42 10.57 14.14
C LEU A 92 17.88 12.01 14.38
N SER A 93 18.93 12.22 15.20
CA SER A 93 19.49 13.53 15.46
C SER A 93 20.14 14.14 14.20
N ASP A 94 20.91 13.35 13.46
CA ASP A 94 21.60 13.81 12.25
C ASP A 94 20.59 14.08 11.13
N LYS A 95 19.57 13.25 10.95
CA LYS A 95 18.50 13.47 9.98
C LYS A 95 17.65 14.69 10.32
N THR A 96 17.40 14.97 11.59
CA THR A 96 16.70 16.18 12.01
C THR A 96 17.46 17.45 11.58
N LYS A 97 18.78 17.45 11.62
CA LYS A 97 19.62 18.57 11.14
C LYS A 97 19.62 18.64 9.62
N GLU A 98 19.76 17.51 8.94
CA GLU A 98 19.76 17.42 7.47
C GLU A 98 18.46 17.93 6.86
N ILE A 99 17.31 17.50 7.40
CA ILE A 99 15.97 17.88 6.95
C ILE A 99 15.75 19.39 7.06
N LYS A 100 16.28 20.03 8.10
CA LYS A 100 16.20 21.49 8.25
C LYS A 100 17.02 22.25 7.22
N SER A 101 18.05 21.63 6.66
CA SER A 101 18.93 22.25 5.65
C SER A 101 18.54 21.93 4.20
N LYS A 102 17.90 20.77 3.95
CA LYS A 102 17.50 20.31 2.62
C LYS A 102 16.12 19.66 2.70
N LEU A 103 15.10 20.43 2.37
CA LEU A 103 13.73 19.92 2.28
C LEU A 103 13.60 18.88 1.15
N LYS A 104 12.88 17.81 1.44
CA LYS A 104 12.56 16.75 0.48
C LYS A 104 11.07 16.79 0.12
N TYR A 105 10.72 16.28 -1.05
CA TYR A 105 9.34 16.23 -1.53
C TYR A 105 8.49 15.12 -0.87
N TYR A 106 9.08 14.26 -0.09
CA TYR A 106 8.37 13.22 0.66
C TYR A 106 8.17 13.61 2.13
N VAL A 107 7.11 13.12 2.72
CA VAL A 107 6.66 13.47 4.09
C VAL A 107 7.52 12.85 5.20
N GLN A 108 8.39 11.91 4.84
CA GLN A 108 9.31 11.23 5.77
C GLN A 108 10.57 10.78 5.04
N VAL A 109 11.67 10.73 5.77
CA VAL A 109 12.94 10.17 5.29
C VAL A 109 13.10 8.77 5.86
N ASP A 110 13.24 7.79 4.97
CA ASP A 110 13.53 6.39 5.25
C ASP A 110 14.22 5.73 4.05
N SER A 111 14.60 4.48 4.20
CA SER A 111 15.28 3.74 3.14
C SER A 111 14.40 3.55 1.89
N PHE A 112 13.09 3.39 2.05
CA PHE A 112 12.16 3.19 0.92
C PHE A 112 12.13 4.42 0.01
N ARG A 113 11.90 5.62 0.58
CA ARG A 113 11.78 6.88 -0.18
C ARG A 113 13.09 7.27 -0.83
N VAL A 114 14.20 7.13 -0.10
CA VAL A 114 15.53 7.44 -0.64
C VAL A 114 15.89 6.51 -1.81
N THR A 115 15.60 5.22 -1.68
CA THR A 115 15.85 4.25 -2.76
C THR A 115 14.90 4.47 -3.94
N GLN A 116 13.62 4.78 -3.68
CA GLN A 116 12.66 5.07 -4.74
C GLN A 116 13.03 6.32 -5.53
N GLU A 117 13.52 7.37 -4.88
CA GLU A 117 14.03 8.58 -5.56
C GLU A 117 15.16 8.22 -6.53
N LYS A 118 16.10 7.37 -6.10
CA LYS A 118 17.17 6.86 -6.97
C LYS A 118 16.63 6.10 -8.18
N VAL A 119 15.63 5.24 -7.98
CA VAL A 119 15.00 4.49 -9.06
C VAL A 119 14.30 5.43 -10.06
N TYR A 120 13.66 6.50 -9.60
CA TYR A 120 13.05 7.47 -10.51
C TYR A 120 14.08 8.15 -11.42
N TYR A 121 15.24 8.53 -10.90
CA TYR A 121 16.31 9.08 -11.75
C TYR A 121 16.86 8.06 -12.74
N GLU A 122 16.98 6.81 -12.36
CA GLU A 122 17.37 5.74 -13.27
C GLU A 122 16.34 5.54 -14.40
N LEU A 123 15.04 5.58 -14.10
CA LEU A 123 13.99 5.52 -15.11
C LEU A 123 14.05 6.72 -16.09
N ILE A 124 14.39 7.91 -15.60
CA ILE A 124 14.62 9.09 -16.44
C ILE A 124 15.75 8.82 -17.44
N ASP A 125 16.85 8.25 -16.99
CA ASP A 125 17.99 7.92 -17.86
C ASP A 125 17.62 6.85 -18.89
N ILE A 126 16.87 5.82 -18.48
CA ILE A 126 16.30 4.81 -19.38
C ILE A 126 15.47 5.45 -20.48
N VAL A 127 14.54 6.33 -20.13
CA VAL A 127 13.65 6.99 -21.07
C VAL A 127 14.43 7.89 -22.02
N LYS A 128 15.35 8.70 -21.53
CA LYS A 128 16.18 9.60 -22.35
C LYS A 128 17.02 8.83 -23.37
N GLU A 129 17.62 7.72 -22.94
CA GLU A 129 18.40 6.85 -23.82
C GLU A 129 17.52 6.21 -24.91
N HIS A 130 16.37 5.66 -24.52
CA HIS A 130 15.43 5.04 -25.44
C HIS A 130 14.92 6.03 -26.51
N ILE A 131 14.52 7.22 -26.11
CA ILE A 131 14.05 8.27 -27.04
C ILE A 131 15.16 8.68 -28.02
N LYS A 132 16.42 8.72 -27.56
CA LYS A 132 17.57 9.10 -28.38
C LYS A 132 17.90 8.05 -29.44
N THR A 133 17.86 6.78 -29.07
CA THR A 133 18.34 5.66 -29.89
C THR A 133 17.26 5.00 -30.73
N ASN A 134 16.00 5.04 -30.33
CA ASN A 134 14.87 4.37 -30.97
C ASN A 134 13.94 5.36 -31.70
N LYS A 135 13.48 4.99 -32.91
CA LYS A 135 12.59 5.79 -33.77
C LYS A 135 11.24 5.11 -34.03
N SER A 136 10.91 4.05 -33.26
CA SER A 136 9.63 3.36 -33.40
C SER A 136 8.44 4.24 -33.06
N PRO A 137 7.21 3.86 -33.45
CA PRO A 137 6.00 4.54 -33.03
C PRO A 137 5.87 4.62 -31.49
N GLN A 138 6.28 3.56 -30.79
CA GLN A 138 6.31 3.54 -29.33
C GLN A 138 7.29 4.57 -28.76
N ALA A 139 8.51 4.65 -29.29
CA ALA A 139 9.49 5.64 -28.83
C ALA A 139 9.02 7.08 -29.09
N LYS A 140 8.31 7.33 -30.20
CA LYS A 140 7.68 8.62 -30.48
C LYS A 140 6.59 8.92 -29.46
N ALA A 141 5.74 7.94 -29.14
CA ALA A 141 4.67 8.08 -28.17
C ALA A 141 5.23 8.36 -26.76
N ILE A 142 6.25 7.61 -26.33
CA ILE A 142 6.97 7.85 -25.07
C ILE A 142 7.56 9.26 -25.03
N LYS A 143 8.23 9.67 -26.11
CA LYS A 143 8.79 11.02 -26.25
C LYS A 143 7.72 12.09 -26.07
N ASN A 144 6.58 11.95 -26.75
CA ASN A 144 5.50 12.92 -26.67
C ASN A 144 4.96 13.05 -25.24
N VAL A 145 4.71 11.93 -24.55
CA VAL A 145 4.26 11.98 -23.15
C VAL A 145 5.33 12.61 -22.26
N TYR A 146 6.60 12.21 -22.40
CA TYR A 146 7.71 12.75 -21.63
C TYR A 146 7.87 14.27 -21.79
N GLU A 147 7.80 14.76 -23.02
CA GLU A 147 7.96 16.19 -23.32
C GLU A 147 6.74 17.04 -22.92
N SER A 148 5.55 16.45 -22.85
CA SER A 148 4.30 17.18 -22.58
C SER A 148 4.12 17.59 -21.13
N LEU A 149 4.78 16.90 -20.20
CA LEU A 149 4.53 17.07 -18.78
C LEU A 149 4.93 18.48 -18.32
N TYR A 150 4.00 19.16 -17.64
CA TYR A 150 4.01 20.57 -17.26
C TYR A 150 3.78 21.60 -18.37
N ASN A 151 3.34 21.20 -19.55
CA ASN A 151 3.11 22.13 -20.66
C ASN A 151 1.66 22.60 -20.77
N LEU A 152 0.83 22.42 -19.73
CA LEU A 152 -0.49 23.08 -19.72
C LEU A 152 -0.30 24.55 -19.37
N ASP A 153 -0.39 25.41 -20.38
CA ASP A 153 -0.31 26.87 -20.26
C ASP A 153 -1.70 27.50 -20.01
N ASP A 154 -1.71 28.79 -19.73
CA ASP A 154 -2.92 29.56 -19.46
C ASP A 154 -3.96 29.41 -20.59
N LYS A 155 -3.53 29.50 -21.86
CA LYS A 155 -4.40 29.43 -23.02
C LYS A 155 -5.06 28.06 -23.23
N SER A 156 -4.31 26.99 -22.98
CA SER A 156 -4.84 25.62 -23.05
C SER A 156 -5.77 25.34 -21.86
N ALA A 157 -5.43 25.85 -20.67
CA ALA A 157 -6.27 25.74 -19.50
C ALA A 157 -7.63 26.43 -19.67
N GLU A 158 -7.66 27.65 -20.20
CA GLU A 158 -8.91 28.40 -20.51
C GLU A 158 -9.85 27.57 -21.40
N LYS A 159 -9.33 26.91 -22.43
CA LYS A 159 -10.14 26.05 -23.32
C LYS A 159 -10.75 24.86 -22.55
N TYR A 160 -9.99 24.23 -21.64
CA TYR A 160 -10.53 23.14 -20.84
C TYR A 160 -11.53 23.63 -19.81
N VAL A 161 -11.30 24.77 -19.19
CA VAL A 161 -12.26 25.40 -18.27
C VAL A 161 -13.58 25.65 -18.98
N GLN A 162 -13.55 26.35 -20.13
CA GLN A 162 -14.77 26.62 -20.93
C GLN A 162 -15.44 25.31 -21.37
N TYR A 163 -14.67 24.35 -21.85
CA TYR A 163 -15.18 23.03 -22.23
C TYR A 163 -15.93 22.35 -21.07
N TYR A 164 -15.41 22.39 -19.83
CA TYR A 164 -16.07 21.74 -18.70
C TYR A 164 -17.29 22.53 -18.21
N VAL A 165 -17.29 23.84 -18.30
CA VAL A 165 -18.48 24.66 -18.04
C VAL A 165 -19.57 24.27 -19.03
N ASP A 166 -19.30 24.37 -20.33
CA ASP A 166 -20.29 24.09 -21.36
C ASP A 166 -20.82 22.64 -21.27
N LEU A 167 -19.93 21.68 -21.04
CA LEU A 167 -20.29 20.29 -20.91
C LEU A 167 -21.17 20.00 -19.68
N THR A 168 -20.86 20.63 -18.54
CA THR A 168 -21.63 20.49 -17.30
C THR A 168 -23.03 21.10 -17.51
N ASP A 169 -23.08 22.28 -18.06
CA ASP A 169 -24.35 22.98 -18.31
C ASP A 169 -25.22 22.24 -19.34
N GLN A 170 -24.62 21.71 -20.39
CA GLN A 170 -25.30 20.87 -21.39
C GLN A 170 -25.89 19.59 -20.74
N ARG A 171 -25.13 18.94 -19.88
CA ARG A 171 -25.59 17.75 -19.18
C ARG A 171 -26.71 18.02 -18.18
N ILE A 172 -26.66 19.13 -17.46
CA ILE A 172 -27.73 19.58 -16.57
C ILE A 172 -28.98 19.91 -17.39
N ALA A 173 -28.83 20.64 -18.48
CA ALA A 173 -29.91 21.03 -19.38
C ALA A 173 -30.58 19.84 -20.08
N SER A 174 -29.91 18.70 -20.22
CA SER A 174 -30.50 17.48 -20.81
C SER A 174 -31.67 16.93 -19.97
N GLY A 175 -31.73 17.26 -18.68
CA GLY A 175 -32.77 16.75 -17.77
C GLY A 175 -32.58 15.29 -17.36
N ASP A 176 -31.48 14.64 -17.76
CA ASP A 176 -31.14 13.25 -17.40
C ASP A 176 -29.90 13.21 -16.52
N ILE A 177 -30.06 12.87 -15.23
CA ILE A 177 -28.96 12.75 -14.27
C ILE A 177 -27.86 11.81 -14.75
N TYR A 178 -28.19 10.79 -15.56
CA TYR A 178 -27.23 9.82 -16.07
C TYR A 178 -26.26 10.43 -17.11
N ASP A 179 -26.57 11.60 -17.66
CA ASP A 179 -25.59 12.35 -18.47
C ASP A 179 -24.44 12.91 -17.62
N ILE A 180 -24.73 13.34 -16.38
CA ILE A 180 -23.71 13.73 -15.41
C ILE A 180 -22.95 12.50 -14.91
N LEU A 181 -23.67 11.52 -14.32
CA LEU A 181 -23.06 10.35 -13.67
C LEU A 181 -22.24 9.52 -14.66
N GLY A 182 -22.80 9.23 -15.84
CA GLY A 182 -22.09 8.50 -16.90
C GLY A 182 -20.91 9.26 -17.48
N GLY A 183 -21.07 10.58 -17.65
CA GLY A 183 -20.00 11.42 -18.16
C GLY A 183 -18.81 11.57 -17.19
N MET A 184 -19.05 11.58 -15.88
CA MET A 184 -17.98 11.56 -14.88
C MET A 184 -17.29 10.19 -14.82
N ASN A 185 -18.05 9.10 -14.80
CA ASN A 185 -17.50 7.74 -14.76
C ASN A 185 -16.72 7.36 -16.03
N LYS A 186 -17.05 7.94 -17.17
CA LYS A 186 -16.35 7.73 -18.44
C LYS A 186 -14.94 8.31 -18.43
N ASN A 187 -14.67 9.29 -17.59
CA ASN A 187 -13.37 9.90 -17.40
C ASN A 187 -12.80 9.53 -16.03
N GLU A 188 -11.96 8.51 -15.96
CA GLU A 188 -11.40 7.97 -14.73
C GLU A 188 -10.63 9.03 -13.90
N ILE A 189 -10.12 10.10 -14.51
CA ILE A 189 -9.45 11.20 -13.80
C ILE A 189 -10.38 11.86 -12.78
N ILE A 190 -11.67 11.93 -13.07
CA ILE A 190 -12.68 12.60 -12.23
C ILE A 190 -13.72 11.65 -11.62
N SER A 191 -13.70 10.37 -11.99
CA SER A 191 -14.70 9.40 -11.52
C SER A 191 -14.67 9.21 -10.00
N TRP A 192 -13.53 9.41 -9.36
CA TRP A 192 -13.36 9.31 -7.90
C TRP A 192 -14.31 10.24 -7.12
N GLY A 193 -14.66 11.42 -7.68
CA GLY A 193 -15.59 12.39 -7.11
C GLY A 193 -17.01 12.29 -7.65
N CYS A 194 -17.32 11.31 -8.50
CA CYS A 194 -18.69 11.09 -8.95
C CYS A 194 -19.55 10.61 -7.78
N PRO A 195 -20.76 11.16 -7.55
CA PRO A 195 -21.63 10.71 -6.47
C PRO A 195 -21.91 9.21 -6.49
N ILE A 196 -21.86 8.58 -7.64
CA ILE A 196 -21.95 7.13 -7.83
C ILE A 196 -20.77 6.71 -8.70
N VAL A 197 -19.81 6.03 -8.08
CA VAL A 197 -18.58 5.60 -8.76
C VAL A 197 -18.75 4.21 -9.35
N TRP A 198 -18.45 4.08 -10.63
CA TRP A 198 -18.39 2.82 -11.33
C TRP A 198 -16.94 2.41 -11.60
N THR A 199 -16.65 1.14 -11.41
CA THR A 199 -15.40 0.51 -11.82
C THR A 199 -15.62 -0.95 -12.21
N VAL A 200 -14.62 -1.60 -12.81
CA VAL A 200 -14.62 -3.04 -13.07
C VAL A 200 -13.44 -3.66 -12.34
N MET A 201 -13.75 -4.60 -11.46
CA MET A 201 -12.78 -5.28 -10.59
C MET A 201 -12.99 -6.79 -10.65
N LYS A 202 -12.03 -7.56 -10.13
CA LYS A 202 -12.24 -8.99 -9.90
C LYS A 202 -13.43 -9.19 -8.95
N ASP A 203 -14.32 -10.10 -9.30
CA ASP A 203 -15.42 -10.50 -8.43
C ASP A 203 -14.87 -11.19 -7.18
N GLU A 204 -15.00 -10.58 -6.01
CA GLU A 204 -14.41 -11.10 -4.77
C GLU A 204 -14.90 -12.49 -4.38
N LYS A 205 -16.11 -12.89 -4.79
CA LYS A 205 -16.61 -14.25 -4.57
C LYS A 205 -16.24 -15.23 -5.68
N ASN A 206 -15.76 -14.72 -6.83
CA ASN A 206 -15.25 -15.52 -7.93
C ASN A 206 -14.17 -14.76 -8.71
N VAL A 207 -12.99 -14.62 -8.11
CA VAL A 207 -11.86 -13.82 -8.63
C VAL A 207 -11.35 -14.22 -10.02
N LYS A 208 -11.91 -15.28 -10.58
CA LYS A 208 -11.67 -15.67 -11.98
C LYS A 208 -12.29 -14.68 -12.96
N TYR A 209 -13.36 -13.98 -12.56
CA TYR A 209 -14.12 -13.08 -13.42
C TYR A 209 -14.05 -11.65 -12.95
N TYR A 210 -14.18 -10.72 -13.89
CA TYR A 210 -14.33 -9.30 -13.64
C TYR A 210 -15.80 -8.91 -13.60
N ARG A 211 -16.15 -7.96 -12.74
CA ARG A 211 -17.50 -7.45 -12.59
C ARG A 211 -17.54 -5.94 -12.41
N SER A 212 -18.57 -5.33 -12.99
CA SER A 212 -18.96 -3.96 -12.64
C SER A 212 -19.24 -3.85 -11.15
N THR A 213 -18.66 -2.83 -10.54
CA THR A 213 -18.85 -2.48 -9.12
C THR A 213 -19.31 -1.03 -9.02
N ILE A 214 -20.33 -0.80 -8.21
CA ILE A 214 -20.85 0.53 -7.85
C ILE A 214 -20.48 0.80 -6.41
N SER A 215 -19.88 1.96 -6.16
CA SER A 215 -19.43 2.40 -4.84
C SER A 215 -19.68 3.88 -4.59
N ALA A 216 -19.51 4.30 -3.34
CA ALA A 216 -19.45 5.70 -2.96
C ALA A 216 -18.18 6.37 -3.49
N PRO A 217 -18.18 7.70 -3.65
CA PRO A 217 -16.99 8.47 -3.99
C PRO A 217 -16.00 8.52 -2.82
N GLN A 218 -14.78 8.87 -3.17
CA GLN A 218 -13.78 9.28 -2.20
C GLN A 218 -13.89 10.79 -2.00
N LEU A 219 -14.09 11.24 -0.75
CA LEU A 219 -14.13 12.67 -0.46
C LEU A 219 -12.71 13.27 -0.51
N THR A 220 -12.66 14.58 -0.77
CA THR A 220 -11.37 15.30 -0.80
C THR A 220 -10.64 15.27 0.53
N ILE A 221 -11.39 15.36 1.63
CA ILE A 221 -10.85 15.29 2.99
C ILE A 221 -11.08 13.87 3.51
N TYR A 222 -9.99 13.12 3.71
CA TYR A 222 -10.03 11.73 4.21
C TYR A 222 -10.42 11.63 5.69
N ASP A 223 -10.12 12.65 6.48
CA ASP A 223 -10.55 12.75 7.88
C ASP A 223 -12.00 13.26 7.94
N TYR A 224 -12.94 12.33 7.81
CA TYR A 224 -14.37 12.66 7.78
C TYR A 224 -14.88 13.35 9.05
N GLU A 225 -14.17 13.21 10.18
CA GLU A 225 -14.51 13.94 11.40
C GLU A 225 -14.48 15.46 11.22
N ILE A 226 -13.74 15.97 10.22
CA ILE A 226 -13.67 17.40 9.93
C ILE A 226 -15.01 17.96 9.47
N TYR A 227 -15.82 17.16 8.76
CA TYR A 227 -17.16 17.58 8.30
C TYR A 227 -18.19 17.55 9.43
N ILE A 228 -17.97 16.75 10.48
CA ILE A 228 -18.95 16.50 11.54
C ILE A 228 -18.74 17.49 12.67
N GLU A 229 -19.79 18.24 13.03
CA GLU A 229 -19.78 19.06 14.24
C GLU A 229 -19.94 18.18 15.48
N ASP A 230 -18.97 18.25 16.39
CA ASP A 230 -18.99 17.55 17.67
C ASP A 230 -19.06 18.58 18.81
N ALA A 231 -20.22 18.65 19.45
CA ALA A 231 -20.45 19.58 20.57
C ALA A 231 -19.56 19.23 21.78
N GLU A 232 -19.19 17.96 21.96
CA GLU A 232 -18.40 17.46 23.09
C GLU A 232 -16.90 17.51 22.83
N ALA A 233 -16.47 17.79 21.59
CA ALA A 233 -15.05 17.90 21.25
C ALA A 233 -14.34 18.99 22.07
N ASP A 234 -13.10 18.76 22.42
CA ASP A 234 -12.25 19.74 23.11
C ASP A 234 -11.98 20.99 22.24
N GLN A 235 -11.57 22.08 22.90
CA GLN A 235 -11.36 23.37 22.23
C GLN A 235 -10.30 23.32 21.12
N ASN A 236 -9.27 22.49 21.27
CA ASN A 236 -8.21 22.37 20.25
C ASN A 236 -8.73 21.65 19.01
N THR A 237 -9.53 20.60 19.21
CA THR A 237 -10.20 19.87 18.12
C THR A 237 -11.19 20.78 17.38
N LYS A 238 -12.01 21.56 18.10
CA LYS A 238 -12.93 22.53 17.48
C LYS A 238 -12.19 23.59 16.68
N LYS A 239 -11.10 24.15 17.25
CA LYS A 239 -10.26 25.13 16.56
C LYS A 239 -9.64 24.55 15.29
N TYR A 240 -9.11 23.32 15.38
CA TYR A 240 -8.51 22.62 14.23
C TYR A 240 -9.54 22.39 13.11
N LYS A 241 -10.73 21.86 13.42
CA LYS A 241 -11.80 21.64 12.42
C LYS A 241 -12.19 22.96 11.73
N LYS A 242 -12.36 24.03 12.49
CA LYS A 242 -12.69 25.36 11.97
C LYS A 242 -11.61 25.90 11.03
N GLU A 243 -10.35 25.81 11.44
CA GLU A 243 -9.20 26.25 10.64
C GLU A 243 -9.10 25.44 9.35
N PHE A 244 -9.28 24.12 9.45
CA PHE A 244 -9.25 23.23 8.28
C PHE A 244 -10.36 23.58 7.28
N LYS A 245 -11.61 23.73 7.74
CA LYS A 245 -12.73 24.15 6.89
C LYS A 245 -12.44 25.49 6.20
N GLN A 246 -11.92 26.46 6.94
CA GLN A 246 -11.55 27.76 6.39
C GLN A 246 -10.51 27.64 5.28
N LYS A 247 -9.42 26.90 5.50
CA LYS A 247 -8.36 26.67 4.50
C LYS A 247 -8.88 25.96 3.26
N TYR A 248 -9.78 25.01 3.45
CA TYR A 248 -10.39 24.30 2.33
C TYR A 248 -11.28 25.23 1.48
N LEU A 249 -12.13 26.02 2.11
CA LEU A 249 -12.97 26.99 1.41
C LEU A 249 -12.12 28.07 0.70
N GLU A 250 -11.03 28.55 1.31
CA GLU A 250 -10.06 29.45 0.69
C GLU A 250 -9.45 28.84 -0.58
N PHE A 251 -9.04 27.56 -0.52
CA PHE A 251 -8.50 26.84 -1.67
C PHE A 251 -9.52 26.73 -2.81
N ILE A 252 -10.76 26.32 -2.51
CA ILE A 252 -11.81 26.18 -3.52
C ILE A 252 -12.13 27.54 -4.16
N THR A 253 -12.29 28.59 -3.34
CA THR A 253 -12.53 29.96 -3.84
C THR A 253 -11.42 30.38 -4.80
N LYS A 254 -10.16 30.21 -4.39
CA LYS A 254 -9.02 30.55 -5.23
C LYS A 254 -9.00 29.76 -6.54
N MET A 255 -9.34 28.49 -6.49
CA MET A 255 -9.42 27.66 -7.71
C MET A 255 -10.48 28.17 -8.68
N PHE A 256 -11.68 28.51 -8.18
CA PHE A 256 -12.74 29.11 -9.02
C PHE A 256 -12.30 30.45 -9.60
N GLU A 257 -11.62 31.30 -8.83
CA GLU A 257 -11.08 32.57 -9.32
C GLU A 257 -9.99 32.38 -10.38
N LEU A 258 -9.11 31.38 -10.21
CA LEU A 258 -8.07 31.07 -11.20
C LEU A 258 -8.67 30.57 -12.53
N CYS A 259 -9.70 29.75 -12.45
CA CYS A 259 -10.34 29.17 -13.62
C CYS A 259 -11.29 30.13 -14.33
N LEU A 260 -12.08 30.90 -13.61
CA LEU A 260 -13.23 31.63 -14.15
C LEU A 260 -13.20 33.15 -13.89
N GLY A 261 -12.19 33.64 -13.16
CA GLY A 261 -12.15 35.05 -12.72
C GLY A 261 -12.92 35.26 -11.41
N LYS A 262 -12.86 36.48 -10.85
CA LYS A 262 -13.40 36.79 -9.54
C LYS A 262 -14.94 36.79 -9.47
N ASP A 263 -15.59 37.21 -10.54
CA ASP A 263 -17.05 37.36 -10.61
C ASP A 263 -17.71 36.12 -11.24
N ASN A 264 -17.32 34.90 -10.79
CA ASN A 264 -17.75 33.66 -11.40
C ASN A 264 -19.07 33.09 -10.86
N GLY A 265 -19.59 33.62 -9.76
CA GLY A 265 -20.87 33.22 -9.15
C GLY A 265 -20.87 31.89 -8.40
N LEU A 266 -19.76 31.11 -8.44
CA LEU A 266 -19.64 29.84 -7.73
C LEU A 266 -19.29 30.06 -6.26
N LYS A 267 -19.76 29.16 -5.40
CA LYS A 267 -19.53 29.26 -3.94
C LYS A 267 -18.73 28.04 -3.46
N ALA A 268 -17.65 28.29 -2.75
CA ALA A 268 -16.88 27.21 -2.12
C ALA A 268 -17.69 26.41 -1.09
N THR A 269 -18.66 27.08 -0.42
CA THR A 269 -19.58 26.42 0.51
C THR A 269 -20.46 25.38 -0.16
N ASP A 270 -20.84 25.58 -1.42
CA ASP A 270 -21.64 24.61 -2.18
C ASP A 270 -20.91 23.27 -2.33
N VAL A 271 -19.61 23.32 -2.57
CA VAL A 271 -18.76 22.11 -2.64
C VAL A 271 -18.71 21.40 -1.29
N TRP A 272 -18.49 22.15 -0.22
CA TRP A 272 -18.50 21.61 1.14
C TRP A 272 -19.83 20.94 1.47
N ASP A 273 -20.94 21.59 1.13
CA ASP A 273 -22.27 21.08 1.42
C ASP A 273 -22.59 19.82 0.60
N CYS A 274 -22.15 19.74 -0.68
CA CYS A 274 -22.25 18.52 -1.46
C CYS A 274 -21.41 17.37 -0.87
N GLU A 275 -20.18 17.63 -0.45
CA GLU A 275 -19.35 16.61 0.20
C GLU A 275 -19.96 16.15 1.54
N TYR A 276 -20.59 17.05 2.28
CA TYR A 276 -21.33 16.70 3.48
C TYR A 276 -22.58 15.85 3.20
N GLU A 277 -23.32 16.13 2.11
CA GLU A 277 -24.44 15.28 1.65
C GLU A 277 -23.96 13.87 1.25
N LEU A 278 -22.81 13.77 0.56
CA LEU A 278 -22.19 12.48 0.21
C LEU A 278 -21.80 11.71 1.49
N LEU A 279 -21.20 12.40 2.46
CA LEU A 279 -20.86 11.81 3.76
C LEU A 279 -22.09 11.37 4.54
N SER A 280 -23.16 12.18 4.51
CA SER A 280 -24.43 11.85 5.16
C SER A 280 -25.07 10.61 4.55
N ALA A 281 -24.99 10.46 3.23
CA ALA A 281 -25.43 9.25 2.55
C ALA A 281 -24.59 8.01 2.93
N LEU A 282 -23.28 8.18 3.16
CA LEU A 282 -22.42 7.11 3.72
C LEU A 282 -22.85 6.73 5.14
N GLY A 283 -23.27 7.71 5.94
CA GLY A 283 -23.78 7.52 7.31
C GLY A 283 -25.12 6.76 7.39
N CYS A 284 -25.84 6.59 6.26
CA CYS A 284 -27.03 5.74 6.19
C CYS A 284 -26.71 4.24 6.41
N ASP A 285 -25.46 3.85 6.29
CA ASP A 285 -24.97 2.51 6.65
C ASP A 285 -24.85 2.36 8.17
N THR A 286 -25.98 2.15 8.84
CA THR A 286 -26.02 1.94 10.31
C THR A 286 -25.75 0.50 10.74
N ILE A 287 -25.55 -0.42 9.80
CA ILE A 287 -25.41 -1.84 10.08
C ILE A 287 -23.91 -2.20 10.16
N LYS A 288 -23.41 -2.26 11.38
CA LYS A 288 -22.16 -3.00 11.68
C LYS A 288 -22.45 -4.49 11.67
N THR A 289 -22.47 -5.11 10.50
CA THR A 289 -22.51 -6.55 10.39
C THR A 289 -21.11 -7.10 10.18
N ASP A 290 -20.76 -8.14 10.94
CA ASP A 290 -19.41 -8.68 11.05
C ASP A 290 -18.91 -9.44 9.81
N ASP A 291 -19.75 -9.67 8.79
CA ASP A 291 -19.42 -10.53 7.68
C ASP A 291 -19.89 -9.96 6.33
N LEU A 292 -18.94 -9.76 5.42
CA LEU A 292 -19.17 -9.53 3.99
C LEU A 292 -19.80 -8.16 3.61
N ASP A 293 -19.70 -7.15 4.45
CA ASP A 293 -20.12 -5.80 4.13
C ASP A 293 -19.31 -5.26 2.94
N GLY A 294 -20.03 -4.83 1.92
CA GLY A 294 -19.42 -4.33 0.69
C GLY A 294 -19.60 -5.21 -0.54
N TYR A 295 -20.22 -6.40 -0.42
CA TYR A 295 -20.48 -7.26 -1.57
C TYR A 295 -21.96 -7.61 -1.72
N ASN A 296 -22.69 -6.78 -2.46
CA ASN A 296 -24.11 -6.98 -2.75
C ASN A 296 -24.31 -7.14 -4.25
N VAL A 297 -24.75 -8.31 -4.71
CA VAL A 297 -25.13 -8.52 -6.11
C VAL A 297 -26.53 -7.95 -6.34
N VAL A 298 -26.61 -6.94 -7.19
CA VAL A 298 -27.87 -6.22 -7.50
C VAL A 298 -28.21 -6.43 -8.96
N THR A 299 -29.48 -6.80 -9.24
CA THR A 299 -30.02 -6.90 -10.59
C THR A 299 -30.49 -5.53 -11.10
N LYS A 300 -30.57 -5.36 -12.42
CA LYS A 300 -31.17 -4.15 -13.06
C LYS A 300 -32.53 -3.81 -12.46
N GLN A 301 -33.39 -4.83 -12.29
CA GLN A 301 -34.75 -4.66 -11.78
C GLN A 301 -34.74 -4.19 -10.31
N GLU A 302 -33.90 -4.81 -9.48
CA GLU A 302 -33.75 -4.40 -8.08
C GLU A 302 -33.18 -2.99 -7.95
N ALA A 303 -32.20 -2.66 -8.77
CA ALA A 303 -31.60 -1.32 -8.80
C ALA A 303 -32.66 -0.25 -9.01
N LEU A 304 -33.52 -0.45 -10.01
CA LEU A 304 -34.59 0.49 -10.35
C LEU A 304 -35.69 0.49 -9.29
N SER A 305 -36.19 -0.67 -8.87
CA SER A 305 -37.38 -0.75 -8.01
C SER A 305 -37.10 -0.45 -6.54
N LYS A 306 -35.90 -0.77 -6.03
CA LYS A 306 -35.57 -0.60 -4.61
C LYS A 306 -34.75 0.65 -4.32
N TYR A 307 -33.90 1.07 -5.27
CA TYR A 307 -32.92 2.15 -5.07
C TYR A 307 -33.12 3.31 -6.01
N ASN A 308 -34.16 3.30 -6.87
CA ASN A 308 -34.42 4.32 -7.90
C ASN A 308 -33.19 4.62 -8.78
N PHE A 309 -32.38 3.57 -9.04
CA PHE A 309 -31.15 3.63 -9.79
C PHE A 309 -31.24 2.85 -11.09
N ASP A 310 -31.20 3.52 -12.23
CA ASP A 310 -31.25 2.90 -13.55
C ASP A 310 -29.84 2.50 -14.02
N TRP A 311 -29.44 1.27 -13.65
CA TRP A 311 -28.16 0.71 -14.07
C TRP A 311 -28.02 0.64 -15.59
N GLU A 312 -29.07 0.35 -16.31
CA GLU A 312 -29.03 0.25 -17.77
C GLU A 312 -28.71 1.60 -18.42
N LYS A 313 -29.32 2.68 -17.94
CA LYS A 313 -29.01 4.02 -18.40
C LYS A 313 -27.57 4.41 -18.09
N LEU A 314 -27.12 4.24 -16.85
CA LEU A 314 -25.74 4.57 -16.47
C LEU A 314 -24.75 3.82 -17.35
N ALA A 315 -24.86 2.51 -17.47
CA ALA A 315 -23.95 1.69 -18.24
C ALA A 315 -23.89 2.11 -19.73
N LYS A 316 -25.05 2.39 -20.34
CA LYS A 316 -25.10 2.91 -21.72
C LYS A 316 -24.37 4.25 -21.85
N LYS A 317 -24.52 5.18 -20.88
CA LYS A 317 -23.84 6.47 -20.87
C LYS A 317 -22.32 6.32 -20.67
N ILE A 318 -21.87 5.33 -19.91
CA ILE A 318 -20.46 4.98 -19.77
C ILE A 318 -19.89 4.44 -21.08
N GLY A 319 -20.67 3.64 -21.82
CA GLY A 319 -20.27 3.13 -23.13
C GLY A 319 -20.52 1.65 -23.38
N TYR A 320 -21.27 0.98 -22.52
CA TYR A 320 -21.69 -0.41 -22.74
C TYR A 320 -22.59 -0.54 -23.94
N LYS A 321 -22.27 -1.47 -24.83
CA LYS A 321 -23.17 -1.90 -25.92
C LYS A 321 -24.18 -2.92 -25.42
N THR A 322 -23.72 -3.88 -24.63
CA THR A 322 -24.54 -4.88 -23.95
C THR A 322 -24.36 -4.70 -22.45
N VAL A 323 -25.43 -4.37 -21.76
CA VAL A 323 -25.38 -4.07 -20.32
C VAL A 323 -25.52 -5.34 -19.50
N PRO A 324 -24.61 -5.65 -18.57
CA PRO A 324 -24.75 -6.78 -17.66
C PRO A 324 -26.05 -6.70 -16.86
N ASN A 325 -26.70 -7.87 -16.61
CA ASN A 325 -27.94 -7.91 -15.84
C ASN A 325 -27.73 -7.62 -14.34
N THR A 326 -26.49 -7.80 -13.86
CA THR A 326 -26.13 -7.61 -12.45
C THR A 326 -24.83 -6.82 -12.33
N PHE A 327 -24.68 -6.14 -11.22
CA PHE A 327 -23.44 -5.51 -10.78
C PHE A 327 -23.25 -5.77 -9.28
N ILE A 328 -22.03 -5.52 -8.77
CA ILE A 328 -21.73 -5.54 -7.34
C ILE A 328 -21.94 -4.14 -6.81
N CYS A 329 -22.66 -3.99 -5.70
CA CYS A 329 -22.81 -2.71 -4.98
C CYS A 329 -22.10 -2.83 -3.64
N SER A 330 -21.19 -1.92 -3.35
CA SER A 330 -20.48 -1.89 -2.08
C SER A 330 -21.40 -1.56 -0.90
N SER A 331 -22.37 -0.64 -1.10
CA SER A 331 -23.40 -0.31 -0.12
C SER A 331 -24.71 0.03 -0.82
N THR A 332 -25.73 -0.81 -0.61
CA THR A 332 -27.06 -0.57 -1.13
C THR A 332 -27.79 0.55 -0.37
N ASN A 333 -27.46 0.75 0.89
CA ASN A 333 -28.02 1.85 1.68
C ASN A 333 -27.48 3.20 1.18
N TYR A 334 -26.14 3.29 0.94
CA TYR A 334 -25.57 4.47 0.30
C TYR A 334 -26.24 4.77 -1.03
N LEU A 335 -26.33 3.76 -1.90
CA LEU A 335 -26.94 3.92 -3.22
C LEU A 335 -28.36 4.47 -3.13
N LYS A 336 -29.16 3.95 -2.21
CA LYS A 336 -30.52 4.45 -1.96
C LYS A 336 -30.50 5.90 -1.48
N CYS A 337 -29.77 6.19 -0.42
CA CYS A 337 -29.74 7.52 0.19
C CYS A 337 -29.20 8.58 -0.78
N ILE A 338 -28.15 8.29 -1.54
CA ILE A 338 -27.61 9.28 -2.49
C ILE A 338 -28.55 9.51 -3.67
N MET A 339 -29.25 8.49 -4.16
CA MET A 339 -30.24 8.67 -5.21
C MET A 339 -31.44 9.50 -4.72
N GLU A 340 -31.90 9.28 -3.48
CA GLU A 340 -32.92 10.12 -2.85
C GLU A 340 -32.45 11.58 -2.74
N THR A 341 -31.22 11.81 -2.26
CA THR A 341 -30.64 13.16 -2.13
C THR A 341 -30.58 13.88 -3.47
N LEU A 342 -30.11 13.22 -4.51
CA LEU A 342 -29.90 13.81 -5.83
C LEU A 342 -31.23 14.08 -6.58
N LEU A 343 -32.22 13.19 -6.42
CA LEU A 343 -33.48 13.27 -7.17
C LEU A 343 -34.56 14.10 -6.48
N THR A 344 -34.49 14.28 -5.16
CA THR A 344 -35.46 15.12 -4.44
C THR A 344 -35.35 16.57 -4.93
N ASP A 345 -36.46 17.13 -5.39
CA ASP A 345 -36.57 18.49 -5.94
C ASP A 345 -35.55 18.78 -7.06
N ASP A 346 -35.13 17.73 -7.80
CA ASP A 346 -34.10 17.84 -8.82
C ASP A 346 -32.77 18.44 -8.31
N ALA A 347 -32.39 18.15 -7.06
CA ALA A 347 -31.24 18.76 -6.38
C ALA A 347 -29.93 18.68 -7.21
N TRP A 348 -29.75 17.59 -7.99
CA TRP A 348 -28.61 17.40 -8.86
C TRP A 348 -28.44 18.46 -9.96
N LYS A 349 -29.51 19.24 -10.28
CA LYS A 349 -29.51 20.35 -11.24
C LYS A 349 -29.22 21.69 -10.59
N SER A 350 -29.16 21.76 -9.27
CA SER A 350 -28.98 23.00 -8.55
C SER A 350 -27.61 23.63 -8.79
N ASP A 351 -27.52 24.95 -8.61
CA ASP A 351 -26.24 25.67 -8.65
C ASP A 351 -25.22 25.11 -7.69
N LYS A 352 -25.66 24.56 -6.55
CA LYS A 352 -24.83 23.89 -5.55
C LYS A 352 -24.13 22.66 -6.16
N TRP A 353 -24.87 21.75 -6.75
CA TRP A 353 -24.30 20.56 -7.38
C TRP A 353 -23.52 20.89 -8.66
N ARG A 354 -23.94 21.93 -9.40
CA ARG A 354 -23.16 22.46 -10.52
C ARG A 354 -21.77 22.92 -10.07
N SER A 355 -21.68 23.65 -8.96
CA SER A 355 -20.41 24.08 -8.37
C SER A 355 -19.51 22.87 -8.03
N TYR A 356 -20.10 21.82 -7.48
CA TYR A 356 -19.39 20.57 -7.15
C TYR A 356 -18.85 19.85 -8.41
N TYR A 357 -19.66 19.70 -9.45
CA TYR A 357 -19.19 19.04 -10.70
C TYR A 357 -18.06 19.81 -11.35
N LEU A 358 -18.11 21.13 -11.36
CA LEU A 358 -17.04 21.98 -11.85
C LEU A 358 -15.79 21.86 -10.97
N TYR A 359 -15.96 21.86 -9.64
CA TYR A 359 -14.87 21.67 -8.70
C TYR A 359 -14.07 20.40 -8.99
N ILE A 360 -14.71 19.26 -9.18
CA ILE A 360 -14.05 17.98 -9.46
C ILE A 360 -13.18 18.07 -10.74
N ASN A 361 -13.69 18.73 -11.79
CA ASN A 361 -12.95 18.92 -13.04
C ASN A 361 -11.77 19.89 -12.87
N PHE A 362 -12.01 21.04 -12.26
CA PHE A 362 -11.00 22.09 -12.12
C PHE A 362 -9.87 21.68 -11.17
N ARG A 363 -10.19 20.97 -10.12
CA ARG A 363 -9.20 20.42 -9.20
C ARG A 363 -8.17 19.54 -9.92
N GLN A 364 -8.60 18.70 -10.85
CA GLN A 364 -7.69 17.89 -11.64
C GLN A 364 -6.92 18.73 -12.66
N LEU A 365 -7.57 19.69 -13.30
CA LEU A 365 -6.93 20.59 -14.26
C LEU A 365 -5.76 21.38 -13.63
N MET A 366 -5.96 21.90 -12.40
CA MET A 366 -4.93 22.65 -11.69
C MET A 366 -3.60 21.89 -11.56
N ARG A 367 -3.66 20.58 -11.40
CA ARG A 367 -2.47 19.73 -11.17
C ARG A 367 -1.53 19.70 -12.36
N PHE A 368 -2.04 19.87 -13.57
CA PHE A 368 -1.26 19.84 -14.82
C PHE A 368 -0.85 21.23 -15.29
N HIS A 369 -1.45 22.28 -14.71
CA HIS A 369 -1.15 23.64 -15.09
C HIS A 369 0.21 24.11 -14.53
N SER A 370 0.99 24.81 -15.36
CA SER A 370 2.37 25.22 -15.03
C SER A 370 2.49 26.07 -13.76
N LYS A 371 1.45 26.90 -13.48
CA LYS A 371 1.41 27.81 -12.32
C LYS A 371 0.43 27.31 -11.24
N TRP A 372 -0.81 26.95 -11.59
CA TRP A 372 -1.88 26.62 -10.62
C TRP A 372 -1.56 25.38 -9.78
N ARG A 373 -0.71 24.47 -10.27
CA ARG A 373 -0.24 23.31 -9.50
C ARG A 373 0.44 23.68 -8.18
N ILE A 374 0.94 24.91 -8.06
CA ILE A 374 1.53 25.38 -6.80
C ILE A 374 0.44 25.62 -5.76
N ASP A 375 -0.68 26.24 -6.15
CA ASP A 375 -1.84 26.45 -5.26
C ASP A 375 -2.47 25.10 -4.85
N TYR A 376 -2.54 24.14 -5.79
CA TYR A 376 -2.93 22.77 -5.48
C TYR A 376 -1.99 22.14 -4.44
N PHE A 377 -0.68 22.29 -4.61
CA PHE A 377 0.33 21.77 -3.69
C PHE A 377 0.25 22.42 -2.30
N GLU A 378 0.08 23.74 -2.21
CA GLU A 378 -0.02 24.43 -0.91
C GLU A 378 -1.16 23.90 -0.04
N PHE A 379 -2.27 23.49 -0.66
CA PHE A 379 -3.38 22.88 0.08
C PHE A 379 -3.20 21.36 0.24
N HIS A 380 -3.15 20.59 -0.86
CA HIS A 380 -3.16 19.12 -0.79
C HIS A 380 -1.83 18.52 -0.35
N GLY A 381 -0.71 19.03 -0.83
CA GLY A 381 0.63 18.54 -0.47
C GLY A 381 1.07 19.04 0.88
N LYS A 382 1.08 20.36 1.06
CA LYS A 382 1.67 20.99 2.24
C LYS A 382 0.73 21.03 3.44
N PHE A 383 -0.48 21.56 3.28
CA PHE A 383 -1.41 21.69 4.40
C PHE A 383 -1.99 20.35 4.84
N ILE A 384 -2.55 19.54 3.90
CA ILE A 384 -3.16 18.25 4.25
C ILE A 384 -2.11 17.20 4.61
N LYS A 385 -1.08 17.02 3.76
CA LYS A 385 -0.12 15.89 3.89
C LYS A 385 1.16 16.25 4.67
N GLY A 386 1.42 17.54 4.92
CA GLY A 386 2.65 18.00 5.53
C GLY A 386 3.88 17.84 4.63
N GLN A 387 3.70 17.79 3.32
CA GLN A 387 4.78 17.66 2.34
C GLN A 387 5.56 18.98 2.25
N PRO A 388 6.89 19.00 2.49
CA PRO A 388 7.63 20.24 2.60
C PRO A 388 7.76 21.03 1.30
N VAL A 389 7.97 20.34 0.18
CA VAL A 389 8.13 20.92 -1.16
C VAL A 389 7.45 20.04 -2.22
N PRO A 390 7.05 20.60 -3.36
CA PRO A 390 6.45 19.83 -4.44
C PRO A 390 7.46 18.84 -5.04
N TYR A 391 6.94 17.86 -5.80
CA TYR A 391 7.80 16.95 -6.56
C TYR A 391 8.72 17.71 -7.50
N PRO A 392 10.02 17.32 -7.59
CA PRO A 392 10.95 17.90 -8.54
C PRO A 392 10.45 17.79 -9.98
N GLN A 393 10.66 18.84 -10.75
CA GLN A 393 10.15 18.89 -12.14
C GLN A 393 10.76 17.82 -13.04
N ASP A 394 11.97 17.37 -12.74
CA ASP A 394 12.68 16.32 -13.50
C ASP A 394 12.18 14.90 -13.19
N ILE A 395 11.60 14.66 -12.01
CA ILE A 395 11.01 13.35 -11.64
C ILE A 395 9.58 13.19 -12.17
N TYR A 396 8.83 14.28 -12.21
CA TYR A 396 7.40 14.22 -12.55
C TYR A 396 7.07 13.53 -13.89
N PRO A 397 7.88 13.63 -14.96
CA PRO A 397 7.66 12.90 -16.20
C PRO A 397 7.53 11.39 -16.03
N VAL A 398 8.24 10.78 -15.06
CA VAL A 398 8.16 9.34 -14.80
C VAL A 398 6.77 8.92 -14.34
N PHE A 399 6.08 9.77 -13.56
CA PHE A 399 4.72 9.46 -13.10
C PHE A 399 3.74 9.37 -14.27
N GLY A 400 3.73 10.35 -15.16
CA GLY A 400 2.90 10.32 -16.36
C GLY A 400 3.25 9.14 -17.28
N LEU A 401 4.54 8.85 -17.45
CA LEU A 401 4.99 7.68 -18.21
C LEU A 401 4.56 6.37 -17.55
N SER A 402 4.59 6.26 -16.22
CA SER A 402 4.13 5.05 -15.54
C SER A 402 2.64 4.77 -15.80
N LEU A 403 1.82 5.81 -15.95
CA LEU A 403 0.40 5.67 -16.27
C LEU A 403 0.15 5.21 -17.71
N CYS A 404 1.01 5.62 -18.65
CA CYS A 404 0.88 5.33 -20.07
C CYS A 404 1.71 4.14 -20.56
N PHE A 405 2.91 3.94 -19.97
CA PHE A 405 3.94 3.02 -20.45
C PHE A 405 4.56 2.18 -19.32
N ASN A 406 3.71 1.65 -18.45
CA ASN A 406 4.15 0.82 -17.32
C ASN A 406 4.91 -0.43 -17.75
N THR A 407 4.45 -1.10 -18.82
CA THR A 407 5.08 -2.33 -19.31
C THR A 407 6.46 -2.05 -19.89
N PHE A 408 6.60 -0.97 -20.67
CA PHE A 408 7.90 -0.49 -21.14
C PHE A 408 8.86 -0.23 -19.98
N LEU A 409 8.46 0.59 -19.01
CA LEU A 409 9.30 0.95 -17.87
C LEU A 409 9.70 -0.29 -17.04
N THR A 410 8.76 -1.21 -16.84
CA THR A 410 9.00 -2.45 -16.09
C THR A 410 10.02 -3.33 -16.81
N ASN A 411 9.87 -3.55 -18.11
CA ASN A 411 10.77 -4.40 -18.88
C ASN A 411 12.17 -3.80 -18.96
N GLU A 412 12.30 -2.51 -19.28
CA GLU A 412 13.60 -1.84 -19.36
C GLU A 412 14.32 -1.81 -18.00
N TYR A 413 13.56 -1.64 -16.91
CA TYR A 413 14.13 -1.69 -15.57
C TYR A 413 14.65 -3.09 -15.23
N ILE A 414 13.89 -4.13 -15.59
CA ILE A 414 14.30 -5.54 -15.40
C ILE A 414 15.57 -5.85 -16.19
N ASP A 415 15.61 -5.48 -17.48
CA ASP A 415 16.74 -5.80 -18.36
C ASP A 415 18.05 -5.20 -17.84
N ARG A 416 17.98 -4.05 -17.18
CA ARG A 416 19.17 -3.37 -16.60
C ARG A 416 19.55 -3.85 -15.21
N ASN A 417 18.58 -4.24 -14.39
CA ASN A 417 18.79 -4.39 -12.95
C ASN A 417 18.64 -5.83 -12.45
N LYS A 418 18.24 -6.77 -13.31
CA LYS A 418 18.00 -8.15 -12.89
C LYS A 418 19.28 -8.81 -12.40
N LYS A 419 19.26 -9.22 -11.14
CA LYS A 419 20.28 -10.04 -10.49
C LYS A 419 19.65 -11.35 -10.07
N GLN A 420 19.88 -12.42 -10.85
CA GLN A 420 19.25 -13.72 -10.62
C GLN A 420 19.55 -14.25 -9.21
N GLN A 421 20.76 -14.07 -8.72
CA GLN A 421 21.17 -14.50 -7.38
C GLN A 421 20.29 -13.88 -6.27
N TYR A 422 19.90 -12.61 -6.41
CA TYR A 422 19.03 -11.96 -5.42
C TYR A 422 17.60 -12.49 -5.47
N ILE A 423 17.10 -12.78 -6.66
CA ILE A 423 15.79 -13.41 -6.88
C ILE A 423 15.76 -14.80 -6.26
N ASP A 424 16.78 -15.63 -6.56
CA ASP A 424 16.87 -17.00 -6.05
C ASP A 424 17.00 -17.04 -4.52
N TYR A 425 17.82 -16.16 -3.96
CA TYR A 425 17.93 -16.00 -2.50
C TYR A 425 16.60 -15.66 -1.85
N THR A 426 15.86 -14.70 -2.44
CA THR A 426 14.55 -14.28 -1.93
C THR A 426 13.53 -15.42 -1.98
N HIS A 427 13.50 -16.18 -3.08
CA HIS A 427 12.64 -17.37 -3.19
C HIS A 427 12.98 -18.42 -2.14
N ASN A 428 14.26 -18.69 -1.91
CA ASN A 428 14.70 -19.69 -0.96
C ASN A 428 14.37 -19.29 0.48
N MET A 429 14.67 -18.05 0.84
CA MET A 429 14.33 -17.52 2.16
C MET A 429 12.81 -17.54 2.39
N ALA A 430 12.02 -17.18 1.38
CA ALA A 430 10.57 -17.25 1.49
C ALA A 430 10.05 -18.68 1.69
N ALA A 431 10.63 -19.67 0.99
CA ALA A 431 10.26 -21.08 1.17
C ALA A 431 10.55 -21.57 2.59
N ASP A 432 11.67 -21.17 3.15
CA ASP A 432 12.05 -21.52 4.51
C ASP A 432 11.13 -20.86 5.55
N LEU A 433 10.89 -19.56 5.40
CA LEU A 433 9.97 -18.81 6.29
C LEU A 433 8.55 -19.36 6.21
N LEU A 434 8.08 -19.75 5.04
CA LEU A 434 6.77 -20.38 4.87
C LEU A 434 6.71 -21.75 5.58
N THR A 435 7.78 -22.52 5.55
CA THR A 435 7.90 -23.77 6.27
C THR A 435 7.81 -23.55 7.79
N ILE A 436 8.51 -22.53 8.28
CA ILE A 436 8.43 -22.10 9.69
C ILE A 436 7.02 -21.69 10.05
N TYR A 437 6.38 -20.85 9.24
CA TYR A 437 5.01 -20.37 9.50
C TYR A 437 4.00 -21.52 9.56
N LYS A 438 4.07 -22.46 8.61
CA LYS A 438 3.24 -23.67 8.63
C LYS A 438 3.48 -24.49 9.92
N ARG A 439 4.72 -24.57 10.40
CA ARG A 439 5.05 -25.24 11.68
C ARG A 439 4.39 -24.51 12.85
N ILE A 440 4.46 -23.20 12.90
CA ILE A 440 3.81 -22.38 13.93
C ILE A 440 2.28 -22.64 13.93
N ILE A 441 1.63 -22.61 12.77
CA ILE A 441 0.20 -22.89 12.66
C ILE A 441 -0.13 -24.34 13.08
N LYS A 442 0.69 -25.33 12.72
CA LYS A 442 0.46 -26.73 13.13
C LYS A 442 0.48 -26.92 14.64
N ARG A 443 1.41 -26.31 15.34
CA ARG A 443 1.52 -26.41 16.80
C ARG A 443 0.56 -25.48 17.56
N ASN A 444 -0.12 -24.59 16.86
CA ASN A 444 -1.09 -23.68 17.46
C ASN A 444 -2.15 -24.44 18.26
N THR A 445 -2.47 -24.00 19.49
CA THR A 445 -3.36 -24.70 20.42
C THR A 445 -4.75 -24.08 20.50
N TRP A 446 -4.95 -22.87 20.01
CA TRP A 446 -6.24 -22.18 20.12
C TRP A 446 -7.13 -22.33 18.89
N LEU A 447 -6.57 -22.67 17.73
CA LEU A 447 -7.32 -22.97 16.51
C LEU A 447 -7.92 -24.38 16.57
N SER A 448 -9.19 -24.51 16.21
CA SER A 448 -9.81 -25.82 15.98
C SER A 448 -9.15 -26.56 14.81
N PRO A 449 -9.22 -27.90 14.76
CA PRO A 449 -8.65 -28.69 13.68
C PRO A 449 -9.16 -28.27 12.29
N LYS A 450 -10.43 -27.86 12.17
CA LYS A 450 -11.05 -27.38 10.93
C LYS A 450 -10.38 -26.10 10.44
N THR A 451 -10.35 -25.07 11.26
CA THR A 451 -9.75 -23.76 10.91
C THR A 451 -8.26 -23.88 10.66
N LYS A 452 -7.56 -24.66 11.50
CA LYS A 452 -6.12 -24.94 11.33
C LYS A 452 -5.79 -25.59 9.99
N LYS A 453 -6.56 -26.61 9.59
CA LYS A 453 -6.40 -27.29 8.30
C LYS A 453 -6.56 -26.31 7.15
N TYR A 454 -7.53 -25.41 7.24
CA TYR A 454 -7.79 -24.43 6.19
C TYR A 454 -6.70 -23.34 6.13
N ALA A 455 -6.23 -22.84 7.28
CA ALA A 455 -5.10 -21.91 7.34
C ALA A 455 -3.85 -22.51 6.68
N LEU A 456 -3.54 -23.80 6.96
CA LEU A 456 -2.44 -24.49 6.30
C LEU A 456 -2.64 -24.62 4.79
N LEU A 457 -3.85 -24.97 4.32
CA LEU A 457 -4.17 -25.02 2.91
C LEU A 457 -3.95 -23.66 2.23
N LYS A 458 -4.35 -22.58 2.89
CA LYS A 458 -4.17 -21.24 2.35
C LYS A 458 -2.70 -20.87 2.24
N LEU A 459 -1.89 -21.15 3.27
CA LEU A 459 -0.44 -20.95 3.25
C LEU A 459 0.26 -21.80 2.17
N GLU A 460 -0.22 -23.03 1.94
CA GLU A 460 0.33 -23.91 0.89
C GLU A 460 0.09 -23.40 -0.53
N ASN A 461 -0.92 -22.56 -0.71
CA ASN A 461 -1.30 -21.99 -2.00
C ASN A 461 -0.88 -20.52 -2.17
N ILE A 462 -0.04 -19.99 -1.29
CA ILE A 462 0.54 -18.66 -1.50
C ILE A 462 1.38 -18.70 -2.79
N ASN A 463 1.06 -17.81 -3.72
CA ASN A 463 1.86 -17.59 -4.91
C ASN A 463 2.88 -16.48 -4.63
N LEU A 464 4.17 -16.77 -4.83
CA LEU A 464 5.24 -15.80 -4.67
C LEU A 464 5.77 -15.36 -6.03
N VAL A 465 5.71 -14.07 -6.29
CA VAL A 465 6.25 -13.43 -7.49
C VAL A 465 7.40 -12.51 -7.08
N VAL A 466 8.60 -12.81 -7.56
CA VAL A 466 9.82 -12.05 -7.22
C VAL A 466 10.41 -11.43 -8.47
N GLY A 467 10.70 -10.16 -8.41
CA GLY A 467 11.36 -9.38 -9.46
C GLY A 467 10.40 -8.80 -10.49
N SER A 468 9.66 -9.64 -11.22
CA SER A 468 8.76 -9.20 -12.28
C SER A 468 7.44 -9.96 -12.29
N PRO A 469 6.32 -9.32 -12.64
CA PRO A 469 5.08 -10.02 -12.91
C PRO A 469 5.23 -10.94 -14.12
N LYS A 470 4.49 -12.07 -14.12
CA LYS A 470 4.55 -13.04 -15.22
C LYS A 470 3.95 -12.49 -16.52
N LEU A 471 2.91 -11.70 -16.38
CA LEU A 471 2.16 -11.11 -17.50
C LEU A 471 1.89 -9.64 -17.22
N LEU A 472 2.08 -8.82 -18.24
CA LEU A 472 1.72 -7.40 -18.26
C LEU A 472 0.90 -7.12 -19.50
N ARG A 473 -0.01 -6.16 -19.38
CA ARG A 473 -0.78 -5.68 -20.53
C ARG A 473 0.10 -4.78 -21.39
N GLU A 474 -0.01 -4.91 -22.72
CA GLU A 474 0.67 -4.01 -23.64
C GLU A 474 0.28 -2.55 -23.37
N ASP A 475 1.30 -1.69 -23.44
CA ASP A 475 1.11 -0.25 -23.29
C ASP A 475 0.33 0.31 -24.49
N PRO A 476 -0.65 1.20 -24.26
CA PRO A 476 -1.42 1.79 -25.36
C PRO A 476 -0.59 2.80 -26.14
N ILE A 477 -0.45 2.59 -27.45
CA ILE A 477 0.13 3.57 -28.36
C ILE A 477 -1.04 4.41 -28.92
N LEU A 478 -1.30 5.54 -28.26
CA LEU A 478 -2.33 6.48 -28.63
C LEU A 478 -1.72 7.72 -29.31
N ASP A 479 -2.56 8.61 -29.83
CA ASP A 479 -2.11 9.87 -30.43
C ASP A 479 -1.77 10.91 -29.34
N TYR A 480 -0.68 10.66 -28.62
CA TYR A 480 -0.24 11.51 -27.54
C TYR A 480 0.35 12.84 -28.07
N SER A 481 -0.05 13.94 -27.44
CA SER A 481 0.50 15.27 -27.68
C SER A 481 1.87 15.42 -26.99
N ASN A 482 2.79 16.11 -27.62
CA ASN A 482 4.05 16.52 -27.00
C ASN A 482 3.95 17.87 -26.24
N LYS A 483 2.75 18.48 -26.19
CA LYS A 483 2.52 19.79 -25.59
C LYS A 483 1.49 19.79 -24.46
N GLU A 484 0.60 18.80 -24.42
CA GLU A 484 -0.56 18.83 -23.53
C GLU A 484 -0.64 17.57 -22.66
N ALA A 485 -0.03 17.62 -21.46
CA ALA A 485 -0.06 16.52 -20.50
C ALA A 485 -1.50 16.13 -20.11
N TYR A 486 -2.37 17.11 -19.87
CA TYR A 486 -3.75 16.86 -19.46
C TYR A 486 -4.55 16.11 -20.53
N GLN A 487 -4.34 16.44 -21.80
CA GLN A 487 -4.94 15.71 -22.92
C GLN A 487 -4.46 14.26 -22.95
N ASN A 488 -3.18 14.01 -22.72
CA ASN A 488 -2.62 12.66 -22.68
C ASN A 488 -3.23 11.83 -21.54
N MET A 489 -3.40 12.42 -20.36
CA MET A 489 -4.07 11.73 -19.24
C MET A 489 -5.54 11.44 -19.52
N ARG A 490 -6.25 12.34 -20.19
CA ARG A 490 -7.63 12.08 -20.64
C ARG A 490 -7.70 10.93 -21.64
N LEU A 491 -6.79 10.88 -22.61
CA LEU A 491 -6.71 9.78 -23.58
C LEU A 491 -6.53 8.44 -22.87
N ILE A 492 -5.60 8.36 -21.93
CA ILE A 492 -5.37 7.11 -21.18
C ILE A 492 -6.59 6.75 -20.32
N ALA A 493 -7.23 7.72 -19.65
CA ALA A 493 -8.42 7.48 -18.86
C ALA A 493 -9.58 6.90 -19.69
N TYR A 494 -9.86 7.48 -20.85
CA TYR A 494 -10.90 6.96 -21.77
C TYR A 494 -10.54 5.58 -22.35
N TRP A 495 -9.27 5.36 -22.69
CA TRP A 495 -8.80 4.06 -23.15
C TRP A 495 -9.00 2.99 -22.07
N ARG A 496 -8.66 3.31 -20.83
CA ARG A 496 -8.82 2.42 -19.67
C ARG A 496 -10.29 2.09 -19.41
N THR A 497 -11.18 3.10 -19.43
CA THR A 497 -12.62 2.89 -19.30
C THR A 497 -13.13 1.89 -20.34
N LYS A 498 -12.70 2.03 -21.59
CA LYS A 498 -13.04 1.08 -22.66
C LYS A 498 -12.54 -0.34 -22.35
N ARG A 499 -11.31 -0.48 -21.82
CA ARG A 499 -10.75 -1.79 -21.44
C ARG A 499 -11.48 -2.39 -20.24
N MET A 500 -11.89 -1.59 -19.28
CA MET A 500 -12.72 -2.06 -18.16
C MET A 500 -14.06 -2.61 -18.64
N ILE A 501 -14.72 -1.92 -19.57
CA ILE A 501 -15.98 -2.42 -20.17
C ILE A 501 -15.75 -3.76 -20.88
N GLU A 502 -14.65 -3.92 -21.60
CA GLU A 502 -14.31 -5.17 -22.29
C GLU A 502 -13.98 -6.32 -21.34
N LEU A 503 -13.49 -6.02 -20.14
CA LEU A 503 -13.19 -7.01 -19.11
C LEU A 503 -14.46 -7.51 -18.39
N ASP A 504 -15.48 -6.67 -18.23
CA ASP A 504 -16.67 -6.97 -17.45
C ASP A 504 -17.36 -8.25 -17.93
N GLY A 505 -17.57 -9.20 -17.03
CA GLY A 505 -18.12 -10.52 -17.31
C GLY A 505 -17.14 -11.53 -17.93
N THR A 506 -15.87 -11.15 -18.12
CA THR A 506 -14.83 -12.04 -18.69
C THR A 506 -13.88 -12.56 -17.62
N SER A 507 -13.14 -13.63 -17.97
CA SER A 507 -11.96 -14.08 -17.23
C SER A 507 -10.69 -13.58 -17.94
N SER A 508 -9.76 -12.96 -17.20
CA SER A 508 -8.47 -12.55 -17.74
C SER A 508 -7.40 -12.74 -16.68
N GLU A 509 -6.24 -13.25 -17.10
CA GLU A 509 -5.04 -13.31 -16.25
C GLU A 509 -4.28 -12.00 -16.24
N VAL A 510 -4.59 -11.09 -17.18
CA VAL A 510 -3.92 -9.80 -17.34
C VAL A 510 -4.84 -8.68 -16.89
N ASP A 511 -4.54 -8.15 -15.71
CA ASP A 511 -5.28 -7.04 -15.12
C ASP A 511 -5.02 -5.71 -15.86
N ILE A 512 -5.96 -4.78 -15.71
CA ILE A 512 -5.67 -3.36 -15.88
C ILE A 512 -5.24 -2.85 -14.49
N PRO A 513 -3.97 -2.46 -14.29
CA PRO A 513 -3.51 -1.98 -13.00
C PRO A 513 -4.33 -0.77 -12.54
N THR A 514 -4.60 -0.68 -11.25
CA THR A 514 -5.31 0.45 -10.66
C THR A 514 -4.43 1.70 -10.72
N ILE A 515 -5.04 2.86 -11.01
CA ILE A 515 -4.38 4.16 -10.90
C ILE A 515 -4.94 4.90 -9.69
N ASP A 516 -4.04 5.36 -8.84
CA ASP A 516 -4.35 6.40 -7.87
C ASP A 516 -4.23 7.75 -8.57
N TRP A 517 -5.36 8.29 -9.04
CA TRP A 517 -5.41 9.56 -9.74
C TRP A 517 -5.13 10.75 -8.81
N GLU A 518 -5.30 10.59 -7.50
CA GLU A 518 -4.92 11.60 -6.53
C GLU A 518 -3.40 11.77 -6.45
N GLU A 519 -2.67 10.66 -6.42
CA GLU A 519 -1.20 10.66 -6.39
C GLU A 519 -0.58 10.65 -7.81
N LEU A 520 -1.36 10.45 -8.85
CA LEU A 520 -0.91 10.21 -10.24
C LEU A 520 0.09 9.07 -10.32
N LYS A 521 -0.19 7.98 -9.65
CA LYS A 521 0.67 6.81 -9.69
C LYS A 521 -0.13 5.54 -9.92
N MET A 522 0.51 4.60 -10.59
CA MET A 522 -0.02 3.27 -10.78
C MET A 522 0.18 2.42 -9.52
N VAL A 523 -0.77 1.57 -9.21
CA VAL A 523 -0.74 0.66 -8.07
C VAL A 523 -0.59 -0.78 -8.57
N GLY A 524 0.44 -1.47 -8.07
CA GLY A 524 0.71 -2.88 -8.37
C GLY A 524 1.33 -3.15 -9.74
N LYS A 525 1.90 -4.34 -9.90
CA LYS A 525 2.48 -4.85 -11.18
C LYS A 525 3.58 -3.99 -11.81
N GLN A 526 4.40 -3.31 -10.98
CA GLN A 526 5.56 -2.51 -11.40
C GLN A 526 6.83 -3.08 -10.80
N SER A 527 7.84 -3.38 -11.62
CA SER A 527 9.12 -3.89 -11.09
C SER A 527 10.03 -2.79 -10.53
N TYR A 528 9.74 -1.52 -10.80
CA TYR A 528 10.51 -0.35 -10.39
C TYR A 528 9.97 0.33 -9.11
N ILE A 529 9.07 -0.31 -8.38
CA ILE A 529 8.58 0.18 -7.09
C ILE A 529 9.35 -0.48 -5.95
N VAL A 530 9.86 0.36 -5.05
CA VAL A 530 10.56 -0.08 -3.84
C VAL A 530 9.54 -0.38 -2.75
N ASN A 531 8.95 -1.56 -2.83
CA ASN A 531 8.00 -2.10 -1.86
C ASN A 531 7.84 -3.60 -2.06
N ALA A 532 7.12 -4.27 -1.15
CA ALA A 532 6.55 -5.59 -1.32
C ALA A 532 5.10 -5.55 -0.83
N TYR A 533 4.25 -6.46 -1.29
CA TYR A 533 2.86 -6.49 -0.86
C TYR A 533 2.20 -7.84 -1.09
N TYR A 534 1.25 -8.17 -0.21
CA TYR A 534 0.34 -9.29 -0.35
C TYR A 534 -1.00 -8.84 -0.95
N THR A 535 -1.52 -9.63 -1.90
CA THR A 535 -2.82 -9.38 -2.53
C THR A 535 -3.80 -10.50 -2.15
N PRO A 536 -4.80 -10.24 -1.29
CA PRO A 536 -5.74 -11.26 -0.82
C PRO A 536 -6.54 -11.95 -1.94
N THR A 537 -6.98 -11.20 -2.95
CA THR A 537 -7.74 -11.70 -4.10
C THR A 537 -6.93 -12.57 -5.06
N GLU A 538 -5.62 -12.61 -4.91
CA GLU A 538 -4.72 -13.47 -5.68
C GLU A 538 -4.04 -14.53 -4.80
N ASN A 539 -4.17 -14.41 -3.47
CA ASN A 539 -3.38 -15.13 -2.49
C ASN A 539 -1.89 -15.12 -2.86
N SER A 540 -1.38 -13.93 -3.19
CA SER A 540 -0.09 -13.73 -3.83
C SER A 540 0.73 -12.69 -3.12
N ILE A 541 2.03 -12.95 -2.96
CA ILE A 541 3.03 -11.97 -2.53
C ILE A 541 3.81 -11.52 -3.76
N TYR A 542 3.95 -10.22 -3.92
CA TYR A 542 4.80 -9.63 -4.96
C TYR A 542 5.95 -8.84 -4.33
N VAL A 543 7.16 -9.18 -4.73
CA VAL A 543 8.41 -8.48 -4.36
C VAL A 543 9.01 -7.89 -5.64
N PRO A 544 8.77 -6.61 -5.96
CA PRO A 544 9.31 -5.96 -7.13
C PRO A 544 10.84 -5.96 -7.18
N LEU A 545 11.39 -5.96 -8.39
CA LEU A 545 12.85 -5.99 -8.58
C LEU A 545 13.57 -4.83 -7.89
N ALA A 546 12.95 -3.64 -7.87
CA ALA A 546 13.52 -2.45 -7.24
C ALA A 546 13.69 -2.59 -5.71
N TYR A 547 12.99 -3.53 -5.08
CA TYR A 547 13.19 -3.84 -3.67
C TYR A 547 14.45 -4.70 -3.44
N LEU A 548 14.89 -5.46 -4.45
CA LEU A 548 16.03 -6.39 -4.37
C LEU A 548 17.38 -5.67 -4.56
N GLN A 549 17.64 -4.66 -3.76
CA GLN A 549 18.89 -3.89 -3.73
C GLN A 549 19.21 -3.41 -2.32
N LYS A 550 20.45 -2.95 -2.12
CA LYS A 550 20.84 -2.30 -0.85
C LYS A 550 19.94 -1.09 -0.58
N PRO A 551 19.46 -0.88 0.64
CA PRO A 551 19.82 -1.62 1.86
C PRO A 551 18.92 -2.83 2.18
N PHE A 552 17.91 -3.17 1.37
CA PHE A 552 16.91 -4.20 1.69
C PHE A 552 17.43 -5.62 1.61
N ILE A 553 18.42 -5.85 0.76
CA ILE A 553 19.13 -7.12 0.62
C ILE A 553 20.59 -6.83 0.29
N ASP A 554 21.52 -7.53 0.93
CA ASP A 554 22.94 -7.40 0.70
C ASP A 554 23.62 -8.77 0.85
N LEU A 555 23.89 -9.40 -0.28
CA LEU A 555 24.56 -10.70 -0.32
C LEU A 555 26.08 -10.57 -0.45
N ASP A 556 26.58 -9.37 -0.67
CA ASP A 556 28.01 -9.12 -0.89
C ASP A 556 28.75 -8.89 0.43
N GLU A 557 28.12 -8.19 1.37
CA GLU A 557 28.80 -7.66 2.57
C GLU A 557 28.11 -8.06 3.89
N ARG A 558 26.89 -8.64 3.82
CA ARG A 558 26.06 -8.92 4.98
C ARG A 558 25.64 -10.38 5.07
N GLY A 559 25.45 -10.88 6.28
CA GLY A 559 25.05 -12.24 6.53
C GLY A 559 23.56 -12.41 6.82
N ILE A 560 23.26 -13.53 7.48
CA ILE A 560 21.88 -13.96 7.71
C ILE A 560 21.11 -13.00 8.63
N GLU A 561 21.75 -12.48 9.67
CA GLU A 561 21.09 -11.60 10.64
C GLU A 561 20.61 -10.31 9.96
N TYR A 562 21.43 -9.75 9.07
CA TYR A 562 21.06 -8.57 8.32
C TYR A 562 19.94 -8.88 7.30
N ASN A 563 20.14 -9.88 6.45
CA ASN A 563 19.18 -10.20 5.39
C ASN A 563 17.86 -10.71 5.95
N LEU A 564 17.87 -11.44 7.07
CA LEU A 564 16.66 -11.85 7.77
C LEU A 564 15.92 -10.66 8.39
N ALA A 565 16.64 -9.69 8.96
CA ALA A 565 16.05 -8.49 9.53
C ALA A 565 15.51 -7.51 8.47
N HIS A 566 15.91 -7.65 7.21
CA HIS A 566 15.47 -6.81 6.08
C HIS A 566 14.51 -7.59 5.18
N ILE A 567 15.01 -8.22 4.11
CA ILE A 567 14.14 -8.96 3.18
C ILE A 567 13.38 -10.10 3.85
N GLY A 568 13.99 -10.80 4.80
CA GLY A 568 13.35 -11.91 5.53
C GLY A 568 12.17 -11.42 6.37
N TYR A 569 12.34 -10.34 7.11
CA TYR A 569 11.25 -9.74 7.89
C TYR A 569 10.11 -9.25 6.97
N THR A 570 10.44 -8.62 5.85
CA THR A 570 9.43 -8.22 4.85
C THR A 570 8.66 -9.44 4.33
N LEU A 571 9.34 -10.52 3.97
CA LEU A 571 8.67 -11.76 3.53
C LEU A 571 7.78 -12.36 4.61
N GLY A 572 8.24 -12.39 5.86
CA GLY A 572 7.45 -12.86 7.00
C GLY A 572 6.22 -11.99 7.26
N HIS A 573 6.36 -10.68 7.12
CA HIS A 573 5.27 -9.71 7.21
C HIS A 573 4.23 -9.94 6.10
N GLU A 574 4.65 -10.01 4.83
CA GLU A 574 3.73 -10.24 3.71
C GLU A 574 3.03 -11.61 3.78
N MET A 575 3.74 -12.64 4.23
CA MET A 575 3.11 -13.95 4.49
C MET A 575 2.06 -13.88 5.57
N SER A 576 2.28 -13.05 6.58
CA SER A 576 1.36 -12.91 7.71
C SER A 576 0.05 -12.23 7.31
N HIS A 577 0.05 -11.35 6.30
CA HIS A 577 -1.16 -10.78 5.72
C HIS A 577 -2.12 -11.84 5.14
N CYS A 578 -1.63 -13.03 4.82
CA CYS A 578 -2.48 -14.14 4.40
C CYS A 578 -3.54 -14.51 5.46
N LEU A 579 -3.23 -14.32 6.73
CA LEU A 579 -4.07 -14.69 7.87
C LEU A 579 -4.47 -13.52 8.79
N ASP A 580 -4.18 -12.29 8.43
CA ASP A 580 -4.57 -11.10 9.19
C ASP A 580 -6.10 -10.87 9.18
N ASP A 581 -6.57 -9.73 9.67
CA ASP A 581 -7.99 -9.39 9.76
C ASP A 581 -8.67 -9.27 8.39
N LEU A 582 -7.94 -8.85 7.35
CA LEU A 582 -8.43 -8.77 5.97
C LEU A 582 -8.19 -10.08 5.21
N GLY A 583 -6.93 -10.54 5.13
CA GLY A 583 -6.55 -11.72 4.36
C GLY A 583 -7.27 -12.99 4.80
N SER A 584 -7.57 -13.10 6.11
CA SER A 584 -8.32 -14.23 6.66
C SER A 584 -9.77 -14.33 6.21
N LYS A 585 -10.30 -13.32 5.51
CA LYS A 585 -11.65 -13.35 4.90
C LYS A 585 -11.66 -14.06 3.54
N TYR A 586 -10.49 -14.26 2.93
CA TYR A 586 -10.34 -14.88 1.60
C TYR A 586 -9.83 -16.31 1.71
N ASN A 587 -10.24 -17.16 0.77
CA ASN A 587 -9.81 -18.53 0.70
C ASN A 587 -8.45 -18.70 -0.03
N GLU A 588 -8.01 -19.95 -0.21
CA GLU A 588 -6.74 -20.29 -0.87
C GLU A 588 -6.67 -19.90 -2.36
N LYS A 589 -7.82 -19.59 -2.97
CA LYS A 589 -7.94 -19.13 -4.37
C LYS A 589 -8.15 -17.63 -4.49
N GLY A 590 -8.16 -16.92 -3.35
CA GLY A 590 -8.41 -15.48 -3.31
C GLY A 590 -9.89 -15.09 -3.33
N ASN A 591 -10.83 -16.04 -3.22
CA ASN A 591 -12.24 -15.71 -3.13
C ASN A 591 -12.64 -15.35 -1.70
N LEU A 592 -13.49 -14.34 -1.56
CA LEU A 592 -14.12 -13.98 -0.31
C LEU A 592 -14.97 -15.16 0.21
N HIS A 593 -14.57 -15.77 1.29
CA HIS A 593 -15.17 -17.00 1.80
C HIS A 593 -14.89 -17.17 3.29
N ASN A 594 -15.95 -17.28 4.08
CA ASN A 594 -15.81 -17.56 5.51
C ASN A 594 -15.47 -19.04 5.76
N TRP A 595 -14.23 -19.32 6.09
CA TRP A 595 -13.72 -20.65 6.43
C TRP A 595 -13.47 -20.87 7.93
N TRP A 596 -13.69 -19.85 8.72
CA TRP A 596 -13.52 -19.87 10.16
C TRP A 596 -14.68 -20.55 10.89
N THR A 597 -14.40 -21.19 12.04
CA THR A 597 -15.46 -21.42 13.00
C THR A 597 -15.76 -20.15 13.78
N LYS A 598 -17.00 -19.96 14.23
CA LYS A 598 -17.39 -18.81 15.05
C LYS A 598 -16.54 -18.71 16.32
N HIS A 599 -16.22 -19.87 16.94
CA HIS A 599 -15.38 -19.93 18.13
C HIS A 599 -13.97 -19.40 17.87
N ASP A 600 -13.32 -19.85 16.79
CA ASP A 600 -11.95 -19.42 16.45
C ASP A 600 -11.92 -17.95 16.06
N ARG A 601 -12.91 -17.46 15.31
CA ARG A 601 -13.03 -16.04 14.96
C ARG A 601 -13.15 -15.17 16.23
N ASN A 602 -13.95 -15.57 17.20
CA ASN A 602 -14.06 -14.85 18.47
C ASN A 602 -12.73 -14.81 19.23
N LYS A 603 -11.99 -15.92 19.26
CA LYS A 603 -10.65 -15.95 19.87
C LYS A 603 -9.67 -15.02 19.14
N PHE A 604 -9.69 -15.04 17.82
CA PHE A 604 -8.89 -14.13 17.01
C PHE A 604 -9.22 -12.67 17.32
N ASN A 605 -10.50 -12.31 17.39
CA ASN A 605 -10.94 -10.95 17.70
C ASN A 605 -10.47 -10.48 19.10
N VAL A 606 -10.38 -11.39 20.08
CA VAL A 606 -9.80 -11.09 21.41
C VAL A 606 -8.32 -10.74 21.26
N LYS A 607 -7.56 -11.47 20.44
CA LYS A 607 -6.14 -11.19 20.18
C LYS A 607 -5.96 -9.85 19.46
N VAL A 608 -6.80 -9.56 18.47
CA VAL A 608 -6.85 -8.27 17.77
C VAL A 608 -7.02 -7.11 18.75
N LYS A 609 -8.00 -7.21 19.66
CA LYS A 609 -8.21 -6.18 20.70
C LYS A 609 -6.98 -6.00 21.61
N ASN A 610 -6.27 -7.08 21.92
CA ASN A 610 -5.04 -7.00 22.71
C ASN A 610 -3.91 -6.29 21.93
N VAL A 611 -3.83 -6.49 20.62
CA VAL A 611 -2.86 -5.80 19.76
C VAL A 611 -3.19 -4.30 19.67
N ILE A 612 -4.42 -3.95 19.38
CA ILE A 612 -4.89 -2.55 19.34
C ILE A 612 -4.50 -1.83 20.64
N LYS A 613 -4.87 -2.40 21.79
CA LYS A 613 -4.55 -1.84 23.11
C LYS A 613 -3.04 -1.64 23.32
N GLN A 614 -2.21 -2.57 22.84
CA GLN A 614 -0.75 -2.44 22.97
C GLN A 614 -0.23 -1.23 22.21
N TYR A 615 -0.59 -1.10 20.94
CA TYR A 615 -0.09 -0.02 20.09
C TYR A 615 -0.58 1.35 20.59
N GLU A 616 -1.84 1.46 21.03
CA GLU A 616 -2.38 2.67 21.65
C GLU A 616 -1.64 3.05 22.93
N GLN A 617 -1.33 2.06 23.79
CA GLN A 617 -0.57 2.30 25.00
C GLN A 617 0.86 2.76 24.72
N PHE A 618 1.54 2.15 23.74
CA PHE A 618 2.90 2.52 23.36
C PHE A 618 2.94 3.92 22.73
N ALA A 619 1.96 4.28 21.90
CA ALA A 619 1.81 5.63 21.37
C ALA A 619 1.53 6.64 22.50
N GLY A 620 0.73 6.26 23.48
CA GLY A 620 0.43 7.08 24.66
C GLY A 620 1.66 7.43 25.51
N TYR A 621 2.70 6.60 25.52
CA TYR A 621 3.97 6.93 26.20
C TYR A 621 4.69 8.15 25.56
N ASP A 622 4.39 8.44 24.29
CA ASP A 622 4.90 9.62 23.57
C ASP A 622 3.88 10.77 23.53
N GLY A 623 2.76 10.64 24.24
CA GLY A 623 1.67 11.65 24.23
C GLY A 623 0.87 11.64 22.92
N ILE A 624 0.96 10.58 22.12
CA ILE A 624 0.24 10.46 20.85
C ILE A 624 -1.05 9.68 21.07
N LYS A 625 -2.18 10.29 20.71
CA LYS A 625 -3.47 9.60 20.60
C LYS A 625 -3.56 8.95 19.23
N MET A 626 -3.49 7.63 19.18
CA MET A 626 -3.57 6.83 17.98
C MET A 626 -4.79 5.90 18.05
N ASP A 627 -5.52 5.80 16.95
CA ASP A 627 -6.51 4.73 16.76
C ASP A 627 -5.82 3.56 16.06
N ALA A 628 -5.39 2.58 16.84
CA ALA A 628 -4.67 1.42 16.31
C ALA A 628 -5.60 0.41 15.59
N SER A 629 -6.91 0.64 15.55
CA SER A 629 -7.83 -0.17 14.76
C SER A 629 -7.63 0.04 13.26
N LEU A 630 -7.19 1.24 12.85
CA LEU A 630 -6.88 1.59 11.46
C LEU A 630 -5.65 0.85 10.90
N SER A 631 -4.77 0.37 11.80
CA SER A 631 -3.53 -0.33 11.44
C SER A 631 -3.52 -1.80 11.86
N THR A 632 -4.69 -2.38 12.10
CA THR A 632 -4.79 -3.74 12.66
C THR A 632 -4.06 -4.78 11.83
N GLY A 633 -4.27 -4.82 10.51
CA GLY A 633 -3.62 -5.78 9.61
C GLY A 633 -2.09 -5.66 9.66
N GLU A 634 -1.58 -4.43 9.58
CA GLU A 634 -0.15 -4.15 9.66
C GLU A 634 0.46 -4.59 11.00
N ASN A 635 -0.24 -4.28 12.10
CA ASN A 635 0.21 -4.64 13.44
C ASN A 635 0.27 -6.16 13.65
N LEU A 636 -0.73 -6.88 13.13
CA LEU A 636 -0.77 -8.34 13.16
C LEU A 636 0.35 -8.96 12.31
N ALA A 637 0.57 -8.40 11.13
CA ALA A 637 1.61 -8.86 10.21
C ALA A 637 3.02 -8.61 10.76
N ASP A 638 3.26 -7.46 11.40
CA ASP A 638 4.53 -7.16 12.05
C ASP A 638 4.85 -8.13 13.20
N ILE A 639 3.86 -8.42 14.06
CA ILE A 639 4.03 -9.33 15.20
C ILE A 639 4.29 -10.76 14.71
N SER A 640 3.47 -11.23 13.78
CA SER A 640 3.57 -12.60 13.26
C SER A 640 4.83 -12.79 12.41
N GLY A 641 5.16 -11.81 11.56
CA GLY A 641 6.35 -11.81 10.71
C GLY A 641 7.64 -11.84 11.52
N LEU A 642 7.69 -11.06 12.61
CA LEU A 642 8.84 -11.08 13.52
C LEU A 642 8.99 -12.42 14.24
N ALA A 643 7.89 -13.03 14.68
CA ALA A 643 7.90 -14.34 15.32
C ALA A 643 8.39 -15.44 14.37
N ILE A 644 8.01 -15.37 13.10
CA ILE A 644 8.51 -16.29 12.06
C ILE A 644 10.03 -16.14 11.89
N CYS A 645 10.54 -14.90 11.82
CA CYS A 645 11.97 -14.64 11.70
C CYS A 645 12.77 -15.07 12.95
N GLU A 646 12.24 -14.85 14.15
CA GLU A 646 12.87 -15.31 15.40
C GLU A 646 12.98 -16.84 15.43
N GLU A 647 11.92 -17.54 15.06
CA GLU A 647 11.90 -18.99 14.98
C GLU A 647 12.89 -19.52 13.93
N TYR A 648 12.94 -18.87 12.75
CA TYR A 648 13.93 -19.20 11.71
C TYR A 648 15.35 -19.04 12.24
N LEU A 649 15.67 -17.94 12.89
CA LEU A 649 17.01 -17.68 13.41
C LEU A 649 17.41 -18.69 14.51
N LYS A 650 16.45 -19.09 15.37
CA LYS A 650 16.68 -20.16 16.37
C LYS A 650 17.04 -21.49 15.68
N ASP A 651 16.27 -21.87 14.66
CA ASP A 651 16.54 -23.11 13.90
C ASP A 651 17.87 -23.02 13.15
N PHE A 652 18.19 -21.86 12.59
CA PHE A 652 19.46 -21.64 11.91
C PHE A 652 20.65 -21.77 12.87
N GLN A 653 20.54 -21.23 14.07
CA GLN A 653 21.53 -21.41 15.12
C GLN A 653 21.75 -22.88 15.47
N ASP A 654 20.66 -23.58 15.77
CA ASP A 654 20.71 -24.98 16.21
C ASP A 654 21.30 -25.93 15.16
N ASN A 655 21.33 -25.49 13.88
CA ASN A 655 21.71 -26.35 12.75
C ASN A 655 23.03 -25.98 12.09
N ASN A 656 23.62 -24.83 12.40
CA ASN A 656 24.81 -24.30 11.72
C ASN A 656 25.87 -23.79 12.71
N ASP A 657 25.87 -24.27 13.93
CA ASP A 657 26.84 -23.88 14.96
C ASP A 657 28.30 -24.24 14.64
N ASP A 658 28.51 -25.21 13.73
CA ASP A 658 29.79 -25.59 13.19
C ASP A 658 30.25 -24.72 11.97
N ILE A 659 29.31 -24.07 11.29
CA ILE A 659 29.57 -23.23 10.11
C ILE A 659 29.60 -21.75 10.49
N VAL A 660 28.62 -21.34 11.31
CA VAL A 660 28.51 -19.98 11.83
C VAL A 660 28.45 -20.09 13.34
N PRO A 661 29.47 -19.63 14.07
CA PRO A 661 29.42 -19.63 15.54
C PRO A 661 28.36 -18.64 16.00
N ILE A 662 27.12 -19.11 16.07
CA ILE A 662 25.95 -18.32 16.44
C ILE A 662 25.87 -18.26 17.93
N LYS A 663 26.36 -17.19 18.48
CA LYS A 663 26.29 -16.84 19.90
C LYS A 663 25.10 -15.89 20.13
N ALA A 664 24.82 -15.56 21.38
CA ALA A 664 23.84 -14.53 21.73
C ALA A 664 24.00 -13.21 20.93
N LEU A 665 25.19 -12.95 20.42
CA LEU A 665 25.52 -11.83 19.54
C LEU A 665 24.67 -11.78 18.26
N SER A 666 24.35 -12.93 17.66
CA SER A 666 23.56 -12.97 16.41
C SER A 666 22.13 -12.48 16.60
N PHE A 667 21.49 -12.79 17.76
CA PHE A 667 20.18 -12.23 18.05
C PHE A 667 20.25 -10.74 18.35
N HIS A 668 21.28 -10.27 19.05
CA HIS A 668 21.50 -8.84 19.23
C HIS A 668 21.66 -8.16 17.87
N ALA A 669 22.48 -8.71 16.97
CA ALA A 669 22.66 -8.18 15.62
C ALA A 669 21.34 -8.15 14.84
N PHE A 670 20.55 -9.22 14.88
CA PHE A 670 19.25 -9.28 14.24
C PHE A 670 18.29 -8.18 14.73
N PHE A 671 18.15 -8.01 16.04
CA PHE A 671 17.28 -6.98 16.61
C PHE A 671 17.78 -5.56 16.34
N VAL A 672 19.11 -5.35 16.34
CA VAL A 672 19.72 -4.08 15.94
C VAL A 672 19.42 -3.77 14.47
N TYR A 673 19.62 -4.72 13.54
CA TYR A 673 19.33 -4.53 12.13
C TYR A 673 17.84 -4.32 11.86
N LEU A 674 16.96 -4.98 12.60
CA LEU A 674 15.52 -4.75 12.55
C LEU A 674 15.17 -3.28 12.86
N ALA A 675 15.72 -2.75 13.95
CA ALA A 675 15.51 -1.34 14.31
C ALA A 675 16.17 -0.37 13.30
N ILE A 676 17.28 -0.76 12.70
CA ILE A 676 17.96 0.03 11.65
C ILE A 676 17.14 0.06 10.37
N GLN A 677 16.58 -1.08 9.96
CA GLN A 677 15.73 -1.19 8.78
C GLN A 677 14.49 -0.28 8.90
N ALA A 678 13.92 -0.21 10.07
CA ALA A 678 12.74 0.60 10.39
C ALA A 678 13.05 2.10 10.60
N ARG A 679 14.26 2.59 10.28
CA ARG A 679 14.62 4.00 10.45
C ARG A 679 13.69 4.92 9.67
N GLN A 680 12.99 5.79 10.39
CA GLN A 680 12.03 6.73 9.83
C GLN A 680 12.16 8.08 10.55
N LYS A 681 12.22 9.16 9.80
CA LYS A 681 12.03 10.51 10.32
C LYS A 681 10.87 11.15 9.56
N ILE A 682 9.71 11.23 10.20
CA ILE A 682 8.54 11.93 9.70
C ILE A 682 8.72 13.42 9.98
N PHE A 683 8.28 14.30 9.06
CA PHE A 683 8.19 15.73 9.32
C PHE A 683 7.09 16.01 10.32
N ASP A 684 7.29 16.94 11.22
CA ASP A 684 6.36 17.21 12.32
C ASP A 684 4.95 17.60 11.79
N GLU A 685 4.91 18.33 10.68
CA GLU A 685 3.68 18.73 9.99
C GLU A 685 2.91 17.53 9.37
N ALA A 686 3.61 16.46 9.03
CA ALA A 686 3.02 15.28 8.42
C ALA A 686 2.50 14.25 9.45
N VAL A 687 2.87 14.35 10.72
CA VAL A 687 2.52 13.34 11.73
C VAL A 687 1.02 13.16 11.86
N LYS A 688 0.24 14.24 11.90
CA LYS A 688 -1.23 14.15 12.01
C LYS A 688 -1.86 13.44 10.83
N ALA A 689 -1.43 13.79 9.61
CA ALA A 689 -1.92 13.14 8.40
C ALA A 689 -1.59 11.64 8.40
N GLN A 690 -0.35 11.27 8.75
CA GLN A 690 0.07 9.88 8.83
C GLN A 690 -0.79 9.07 9.80
N LEU A 691 -1.10 9.60 10.98
CA LEU A 691 -1.92 8.91 11.97
C LEU A 691 -3.38 8.70 11.55
N LYS A 692 -3.89 9.50 10.61
CA LYS A 692 -5.30 9.45 10.17
C LYS A 692 -5.51 8.72 8.85
N THR A 693 -4.50 8.70 7.97
CA THR A 693 -4.67 8.23 6.59
C THR A 693 -3.77 7.06 6.21
N ASN A 694 -2.72 6.79 6.97
CA ASN A 694 -1.78 5.70 6.69
C ASN A 694 -2.18 4.45 7.47
N PRO A 695 -2.41 3.30 6.80
CA PRO A 695 -2.66 2.04 7.51
C PRO A 695 -1.44 1.54 8.30
N HIS A 696 -0.26 2.09 8.02
CA HIS A 696 0.96 1.75 8.74
C HIS A 696 1.14 2.71 9.92
N PRO A 697 1.30 2.23 11.16
CA PRO A 697 1.68 3.08 12.26
C PRO A 697 3.14 3.55 12.08
N MET A 698 3.59 4.47 12.94
CA MET A 698 4.99 4.91 12.92
C MET A 698 5.93 3.72 13.16
N ASP A 699 7.04 3.67 12.41
CA ASP A 699 8.01 2.58 12.46
C ASP A 699 8.62 2.34 13.86
N LYS A 700 8.61 3.37 14.72
CA LYS A 700 8.91 3.22 16.14
C LYS A 700 8.01 2.19 16.81
N TYR A 701 6.70 2.23 16.57
CA TYR A 701 5.74 1.29 17.17
C TYR A 701 5.77 -0.05 16.45
N ARG A 702 5.97 -0.06 15.13
CA ARG A 702 6.21 -1.27 14.32
C ARG A 702 7.46 -2.04 14.77
N THR A 703 8.43 -1.38 15.41
CA THR A 703 9.60 -2.00 15.99
C THR A 703 9.35 -2.42 17.44
N ASN A 704 8.93 -1.48 18.29
CA ASN A 704 8.89 -1.68 19.74
C ASN A 704 7.77 -2.64 20.16
N CYS A 705 6.58 -2.58 19.54
CA CYS A 705 5.45 -3.41 19.95
C CYS A 705 5.66 -4.89 19.65
N PRO A 706 6.10 -5.32 18.45
CA PRO A 706 6.42 -6.71 18.18
C PRO A 706 7.54 -7.24 19.07
N LEU A 707 8.64 -6.49 19.24
CA LEU A 707 9.77 -6.86 20.10
C LEU A 707 9.35 -7.08 21.54
N ALA A 708 8.45 -6.25 22.06
CA ALA A 708 7.94 -6.36 23.43
C ALA A 708 7.19 -7.69 23.71
N ARG A 709 6.78 -8.42 22.68
CA ARG A 709 6.13 -9.74 22.79
C ARG A 709 7.09 -10.91 22.80
N LEU A 710 8.33 -10.72 22.35
CA LEU A 710 9.32 -11.79 22.26
C LEU A 710 10.01 -12.03 23.61
N GLU A 711 9.88 -13.25 24.13
CA GLU A 711 10.54 -13.64 25.40
C GLU A 711 12.07 -13.54 25.30
N LEU A 712 12.62 -13.94 24.16
CA LEU A 712 14.06 -13.85 23.93
C LEU A 712 14.55 -12.40 23.98
N PHE A 713 13.84 -11.47 23.31
CA PHE A 713 14.17 -10.05 23.36
C PHE A 713 14.12 -9.50 24.79
N ARG A 714 13.07 -9.82 25.53
CA ARG A 714 12.94 -9.41 26.94
C ARG A 714 14.09 -9.93 27.79
N SER A 715 14.47 -11.18 27.60
CA SER A 715 15.59 -11.81 28.34
C SER A 715 16.92 -11.12 28.02
N LEU A 716 17.22 -10.91 26.71
CA LEU A 716 18.47 -10.29 26.26
C LEU A 716 18.65 -8.87 26.79
N TYR A 717 17.59 -8.08 26.82
CA TYR A 717 17.61 -6.69 27.27
C TYR A 717 17.14 -6.49 28.71
N ASN A 718 16.91 -7.58 29.45
CA ASN A 718 16.51 -7.56 30.87
C ASN A 718 15.28 -6.67 31.12
N ILE A 719 14.24 -6.81 30.28
CA ILE A 719 13.00 -6.03 30.34
C ILE A 719 12.13 -6.56 31.47
N LYS A 720 11.74 -5.70 32.42
CA LYS A 720 10.96 -5.98 33.59
C LYS A 720 9.59 -5.33 33.56
N LYS A 721 8.65 -5.79 34.37
CA LYS A 721 7.26 -5.30 34.43
C LYS A 721 7.10 -3.78 34.57
N LYS A 722 8.10 -3.09 35.14
CA LYS A 722 8.08 -1.62 35.29
C LYS A 722 8.55 -0.84 34.07
N ASP A 723 9.16 -1.51 33.11
CA ASP A 723 9.79 -0.87 31.95
C ASP A 723 8.74 -0.62 30.86
N LYS A 724 8.88 0.45 30.07
CA LYS A 724 7.89 0.81 29.01
C LYS A 724 7.81 -0.22 27.89
N MET A 725 8.92 -0.92 27.60
CA MET A 725 8.97 -2.03 26.65
C MET A 725 8.33 -3.33 27.17
N PHE A 726 7.81 -3.36 28.41
CA PHE A 726 7.11 -4.52 28.91
C PHE A 726 5.66 -4.54 28.44
N TRP A 727 5.27 -5.63 27.81
CA TRP A 727 3.87 -5.96 27.51
C TRP A 727 3.53 -7.29 28.17
N ALA A 728 2.41 -7.38 28.87
CA ALA A 728 2.09 -8.57 29.65
C ALA A 728 1.93 -9.85 28.82
N SER A 729 1.45 -9.72 27.59
CA SER A 729 1.28 -10.84 26.67
C SER A 729 2.55 -11.10 25.85
N THR A 730 2.95 -12.37 25.75
CA THR A 730 3.97 -12.86 24.80
C THR A 730 3.31 -13.55 23.60
N ASP A 731 2.02 -13.35 23.42
CA ASP A 731 1.25 -13.92 22.33
C ASP A 731 1.65 -13.29 21.00
N THR A 732 2.16 -14.08 20.08
CA THR A 732 2.56 -13.68 18.73
C THR A 732 1.48 -13.99 17.69
N ILE A 733 0.24 -14.09 18.12
CA ILE A 733 -0.99 -14.36 17.37
C ILE A 733 -1.19 -15.85 17.07
N TRP A 734 -0.21 -16.50 16.46
CA TRP A 734 -0.31 -17.89 15.98
C TRP A 734 0.46 -18.91 16.80
#